data_4a89a74ccd417cf527f6b459af262d76
#
_entry.id   4a89a74ccd417cf527f6b459af262d76
#
_cell.length_a   1.000
_cell.length_b   1.000
_cell.length_c   1.000
_cell.angle_alpha   90.00
_cell.angle_beta   90.00
_cell.angle_gamma   90.00
#
_symmetry.space_group_name_H-M   'P 1'
#
loop_
_entity.id
_entity.type
_entity.pdbx_description
1 polymer ?
#
loop_
_entity_poly.entity_id
_entity_poly.type
_entity_poly.pdbx_seq_one_letter_code
_entity_poly.pdbx_strand_id
1 'polypeptide(L)'
;MLKAKRASDSSTPLRSLTAAVMDTETTSLDVRKARIVEIGVAPLVDGVVDRAGCFASYVDPGEPIPEASRAIHGISDAKVAGAPGFEAAYKSYLAFAGDHLILGYSLGFDLAVLKNENERSGIPWKLPRSLDVRELVRVLNPPLPDFSLDKVAAWLGVAVKDRHTAVGDAIVTAEVFVALLPVLREKGIRTLGEAEDACRRRRSAGDETPADWQEALAGRPAIGALARVDSYPYRHRVRDVMAKPPFVIAGDLSLHQALDMLVARKISSLFVLPASPGGPHGILTERDILRALAADPAHALAQPVSKVASFPLASVSEDDFLYSAFGRMRRKRYRHLGVVDQDGRLTGALTQRDLLRQRADDAIALTDAMDEAAGVNELAVVWRKLADAARALVAEDVDPRDIAAIISGEVCSLTARAAELAERGMGEKRPGGLRFAVMVLGSGGRGESLLAMDQDNAIVYEGEGEAWLTALATRMNAILDEAGVPFCKGGVMARNEAWRMTGAGWRKHVAGWLSRSDPQDILNADIFFDALPVHGDAHLADALRRDAIEAAAQSVSFLKLMTLTAATAEPPIGWFGRYRLEEDGRMDLKRGGIMPIFAAARVQAIRHRILDRSTAARLEALRRAPEAPQQVITKLLEAHKILLGAILGQQLADISRGVPPSSRVDPKDIPATDRERLKWAVEQVKSVRDLLGDPVG
;
A
#
# COMPACT_ATOMS: atom_id res chain seq x y z
N MET A 1 31.68 -7.62 19.20
CA MET A 1 30.80 -8.47 18.39
C MET A 1 30.44 -7.83 17.04
N LEU A 2 30.15 -6.52 16.94
CA LEU A 2 29.86 -5.84 15.66
C LEU A 2 30.94 -6.07 14.58
N LYS A 3 32.23 -6.01 14.92
CA LYS A 3 33.36 -6.18 13.96
C LYS A 3 33.38 -7.48 13.14
N ALA A 4 32.69 -8.53 13.60
CA ALA A 4 32.66 -9.83 12.91
C ALA A 4 31.46 -9.99 11.95
N LYS A 5 30.55 -9.05 11.91
CA LYS A 5 29.34 -9.12 11.11
C LYS A 5 29.42 -8.21 9.87
N ARG A 6 28.75 -8.62 8.81
CA ARG A 6 28.69 -7.83 7.58
C ARG A 6 27.80 -6.61 7.80
N ALA A 7 28.21 -5.44 7.28
CA ALA A 7 27.40 -4.24 7.30
C ALA A 7 26.07 -4.45 6.56
N SER A 8 24.98 -3.95 7.14
CA SER A 8 23.63 -4.05 6.58
C SER A 8 23.50 -3.20 5.31
N ASP A 9 22.89 -3.75 4.27
CA ASP A 9 22.56 -3.05 3.02
C ASP A 9 21.06 -2.73 2.95
N SER A 10 20.62 -2.01 1.89
CA SER A 10 19.20 -1.60 1.75
C SER A 10 18.23 -2.77 1.62
N SER A 11 18.71 -3.95 1.25
CA SER A 11 17.89 -5.15 1.15
C SER A 11 17.79 -5.94 2.47
N THR A 12 18.54 -5.53 3.49
CA THR A 12 18.56 -6.21 4.79
C THR A 12 17.20 -6.09 5.47
N PRO A 13 16.54 -7.21 5.83
CA PRO A 13 15.30 -7.16 6.60
C PRO A 13 15.52 -6.50 7.96
N LEU A 14 14.61 -5.61 8.38
CA LEU A 14 14.75 -4.89 9.65
C LEU A 14 14.87 -5.84 10.86
N ARG A 15 14.21 -7.00 10.82
CA ARG A 15 14.27 -8.02 11.89
C ARG A 15 15.63 -8.71 12.02
N SER A 16 16.48 -8.61 11.02
CA SER A 16 17.86 -9.18 11.02
C SER A 16 18.90 -8.08 10.85
N LEU A 17 18.52 -6.84 11.19
CA LEU A 17 19.41 -5.70 11.09
C LEU A 17 20.56 -5.81 12.09
N THR A 18 21.76 -5.51 11.63
CA THR A 18 22.93 -5.28 12.48
C THR A 18 23.30 -3.82 12.40
N ALA A 19 23.31 -3.14 13.56
CA ALA A 19 23.50 -1.70 13.68
C ALA A 19 24.17 -1.31 15.00
N ALA A 20 24.79 -0.15 15.03
CA ALA A 20 25.22 0.52 16.24
C ALA A 20 24.17 1.54 16.65
N VAL A 21 23.47 1.29 17.76
CA VAL A 21 22.46 2.24 18.28
C VAL A 21 23.17 3.21 19.20
N MET A 22 23.25 4.48 18.82
CA MET A 22 24.03 5.47 19.56
C MET A 22 23.14 6.57 20.15
N ASP A 23 23.67 7.14 21.21
CA ASP A 23 23.18 8.35 21.85
C ASP A 23 24.36 9.13 22.43
N THR A 24 24.22 10.45 22.61
CA THR A 24 25.25 11.32 23.20
C THR A 24 24.67 12.24 24.25
N GLU A 25 25.42 12.45 25.36
CA GLU A 25 25.14 13.51 26.32
C GLU A 25 26.06 14.70 26.06
N THR A 26 25.52 15.90 26.24
CA THR A 26 26.19 17.13 25.82
C THR A 26 26.07 18.28 26.81
N THR A 27 26.97 19.27 26.71
CA THR A 27 26.93 20.49 27.53
C THR A 27 25.82 21.47 27.16
N SER A 28 25.15 21.30 25.99
CA SER A 28 24.11 22.22 25.50
C SER A 28 23.21 21.55 24.48
N LEU A 29 21.97 22.06 24.35
CA LEU A 29 21.06 21.70 23.25
C LEU A 29 21.31 22.51 21.97
N ASP A 30 22.10 23.59 22.04
CA ASP A 30 22.56 24.33 20.86
C ASP A 30 23.73 23.57 20.22
N VAL A 31 23.48 22.89 19.10
CA VAL A 31 24.47 22.05 18.42
C VAL A 31 25.78 22.77 18.08
N ARG A 32 25.75 24.12 17.90
CA ARG A 32 26.92 24.92 17.57
C ARG A 32 27.84 25.16 18.79
N LYS A 33 27.27 25.10 20.00
CA LYS A 33 27.98 25.31 21.27
C LYS A 33 28.24 24.01 22.00
N ALA A 34 27.40 23.02 21.77
CA ALA A 34 27.44 21.73 22.47
C ALA A 34 28.81 21.06 22.35
N ARG A 35 29.30 20.58 23.51
CA ARG A 35 30.46 19.69 23.63
C ARG A 35 29.96 18.35 24.12
N ILE A 36 30.50 17.26 23.61
CA ILE A 36 30.13 15.90 24.03
C ILE A 36 30.77 15.61 25.39
N VAL A 37 30.00 15.06 26.32
CA VAL A 37 30.43 14.62 27.66
C VAL A 37 30.33 13.10 27.84
N GLU A 38 29.50 12.42 27.05
CA GLU A 38 29.41 10.96 27.01
C GLU A 38 29.02 10.49 25.61
N ILE A 39 29.57 9.37 25.14
CA ILE A 39 29.16 8.63 23.95
C ILE A 39 28.74 7.23 24.37
N GLY A 40 27.50 6.84 24.11
CA GLY A 40 26.97 5.51 24.38
C GLY A 40 26.58 4.78 23.09
N VAL A 41 26.88 3.48 23.02
CA VAL A 41 26.43 2.63 21.89
C VAL A 41 25.92 1.30 22.40
N ALA A 42 24.73 0.93 22.01
CA ALA A 42 24.17 -0.41 22.21
C ALA A 42 24.18 -1.18 20.88
N PRO A 43 24.84 -2.35 20.79
CA PRO A 43 24.80 -3.16 19.58
C PRO A 43 23.41 -3.77 19.36
N LEU A 44 22.91 -3.63 18.13
CA LEU A 44 21.81 -4.44 17.62
C LEU A 44 22.41 -5.47 16.66
N VAL A 45 22.29 -6.75 16.97
CA VAL A 45 22.91 -7.84 16.18
C VAL A 45 21.82 -8.81 15.73
N ASP A 46 21.63 -8.92 14.41
CA ASP A 46 20.59 -9.76 13.82
C ASP A 46 19.19 -9.49 14.43
N GLY A 47 18.89 -8.21 14.71
CA GLY A 47 17.61 -7.77 15.30
C GLY A 47 17.47 -7.99 16.80
N VAL A 48 18.55 -8.39 17.51
CA VAL A 48 18.56 -8.60 18.95
C VAL A 48 19.48 -7.58 19.62
N VAL A 49 19.02 -6.98 20.71
CA VAL A 49 19.79 -6.00 21.49
C VAL A 49 20.83 -6.72 22.35
N ASP A 50 22.13 -6.45 22.13
CA ASP A 50 23.20 -6.98 22.93
C ASP A 50 23.56 -6.04 24.09
N ARG A 51 22.86 -6.19 25.21
CA ARG A 51 23.05 -5.35 26.41
C ARG A 51 24.40 -5.52 27.08
N ALA A 52 25.06 -6.69 26.92
CA ALA A 52 26.34 -6.97 27.54
C ALA A 52 27.52 -6.39 26.73
N GLY A 53 27.31 -6.20 25.42
CA GLY A 53 28.34 -5.74 24.51
C GLY A 53 28.35 -4.23 24.28
N CYS A 54 27.70 -3.42 25.15
CA CYS A 54 27.60 -1.96 24.97
C CYS A 54 28.98 -1.28 25.08
N PHE A 55 29.12 -0.15 24.39
CA PHE A 55 30.24 0.76 24.50
C PHE A 55 29.82 2.02 25.24
N ALA A 56 30.65 2.50 26.18
CA ALA A 56 30.49 3.77 26.85
C ALA A 56 31.84 4.47 26.97
N SER A 57 31.88 5.76 26.74
CA SER A 57 33.01 6.61 26.98
C SER A 57 32.60 7.96 27.46
N TYR A 58 33.05 8.34 28.68
CA TYR A 58 33.04 9.74 29.05
C TYR A 58 34.03 10.51 28.18
N VAL A 59 33.76 11.80 27.97
CA VAL A 59 34.60 12.69 27.19
C VAL A 59 34.82 13.96 28.01
N ASP A 60 36.09 14.38 28.14
CA ASP A 60 36.40 15.70 28.70
C ASP A 60 36.04 16.77 27.68
N PRO A 61 35.01 17.61 27.95
CA PRO A 61 34.60 18.63 27.03
C PRO A 61 35.57 19.84 26.92
N GLY A 62 36.58 19.91 27.80
CA GLY A 62 37.51 21.03 27.85
C GLY A 62 36.91 22.35 28.33
N GLU A 63 35.70 22.34 28.85
CA GLU A 63 34.97 23.47 29.42
C GLU A 63 34.06 23.00 30.57
N PRO A 64 33.66 23.90 31.50
CA PRO A 64 32.78 23.53 32.59
C PRO A 64 31.38 23.07 32.07
N ILE A 65 30.83 22.01 32.66
CA ILE A 65 29.50 21.50 32.34
C ILE A 65 28.44 22.39 33.00
N PRO A 66 27.55 23.03 32.22
CA PRO A 66 26.50 23.85 32.75
C PRO A 66 25.56 23.14 33.71
N GLU A 67 25.10 23.81 34.76
CA GLU A 67 24.18 23.25 35.75
C GLU A 67 22.88 22.67 35.11
N ALA A 68 22.36 23.39 34.10
CA ALA A 68 21.16 22.94 33.39
C ALA A 68 21.34 21.58 32.71
N SER A 69 22.51 21.32 32.11
CA SER A 69 22.83 20.05 31.47
C SER A 69 23.10 18.96 32.50
N ARG A 70 23.85 19.32 33.56
CA ARG A 70 24.11 18.41 34.70
C ARG A 70 22.82 17.97 35.39
N ALA A 71 21.82 18.83 35.50
CA ALA A 71 20.52 18.49 36.08
C ALA A 71 19.75 17.45 35.23
N ILE A 72 20.06 17.31 33.93
CA ILE A 72 19.43 16.35 33.01
C ILE A 72 20.15 15.00 33.09
N HIS A 73 21.47 14.95 32.77
CA HIS A 73 22.22 13.70 32.62
C HIS A 73 23.07 13.32 33.83
N GLY A 74 23.16 14.15 34.87
CA GLY A 74 23.87 13.85 36.11
C GLY A 74 25.42 13.74 35.97
N ILE A 75 26.01 14.15 34.84
CA ILE A 75 27.42 14.13 34.59
C ILE A 75 28.02 15.46 35.08
N SER A 76 28.94 15.38 36.06
CA SER A 76 29.62 16.54 36.62
C SER A 76 31.06 16.64 36.09
N ASP A 77 31.66 17.85 36.23
CA ASP A 77 33.07 18.06 35.87
C ASP A 77 33.99 17.00 36.54
N ALA A 78 33.71 16.63 37.81
CA ALA A 78 34.47 15.61 38.53
C ALA A 78 34.39 14.21 37.89
N LYS A 79 33.28 13.91 37.20
CA LYS A 79 33.05 12.62 36.56
C LYS A 79 33.77 12.49 35.22
N VAL A 80 33.99 13.60 34.51
CA VAL A 80 34.76 13.66 33.25
C VAL A 80 36.23 14.04 33.46
N ALA A 81 36.62 14.40 34.70
CA ALA A 81 37.99 14.73 35.02
C ALA A 81 38.90 13.51 34.77
N GLY A 82 39.86 13.62 33.83
CA GLY A 82 40.73 12.55 33.41
C GLY A 82 40.13 11.59 32.35
N ALA A 83 38.93 11.87 31.87
CA ALA A 83 38.38 11.19 30.69
C ALA A 83 39.18 11.59 29.43
N PRO A 84 39.20 10.73 28.38
CA PRO A 84 39.79 11.10 27.12
C PRO A 84 39.13 12.33 26.50
N GLY A 85 39.90 13.18 25.81
CA GLY A 85 39.33 14.21 24.98
C GLY A 85 38.59 13.63 23.76
N PHE A 86 37.85 14.47 23.07
CA PHE A 86 36.94 14.07 21.97
C PHE A 86 37.63 13.18 20.92
N GLU A 87 38.83 13.53 20.43
CA GLU A 87 39.55 12.78 19.39
C GLU A 87 39.78 11.31 19.78
N ALA A 88 40.25 11.06 21.00
CA ALA A 88 40.53 9.72 21.49
C ALA A 88 39.23 8.91 21.71
N ALA A 89 38.21 9.53 22.29
CA ALA A 89 36.91 8.92 22.50
C ALA A 89 36.23 8.60 21.14
N TYR A 90 36.26 9.50 20.18
CA TYR A 90 35.72 9.32 18.86
C TYR A 90 36.40 8.20 18.06
N LYS A 91 37.74 8.12 18.17
CA LYS A 91 38.51 7.00 17.58
C LYS A 91 38.08 5.67 18.16
N SER A 92 37.83 5.61 19.46
CA SER A 92 37.37 4.39 20.15
C SER A 92 35.96 4.02 19.71
N TYR A 93 35.07 5.02 19.59
CA TYR A 93 33.74 4.87 19.03
C TYR A 93 33.75 4.32 17.60
N LEU A 94 34.54 4.92 16.70
CA LEU A 94 34.68 4.43 15.32
C LEU A 94 35.23 3.02 15.25
N ALA A 95 36.19 2.69 16.13
CA ALA A 95 36.74 1.35 16.24
C ALA A 95 35.70 0.33 16.71
N PHE A 96 34.68 0.75 17.48
CA PHE A 96 33.59 -0.08 17.96
C PHE A 96 32.48 -0.19 16.94
N ALA A 97 31.96 0.95 16.42
CA ALA A 97 30.83 1.01 15.48
C ALA A 97 31.18 0.49 14.08
N GLY A 98 32.41 0.69 13.62
CA GLY A 98 32.85 0.30 12.28
C GLY A 98 32.05 0.96 11.17
N ASP A 99 31.82 0.24 10.09
CA ASP A 99 31.00 0.70 8.94
C ASP A 99 29.51 0.28 9.07
N HIS A 100 29.05 -0.03 10.28
CA HIS A 100 27.68 -0.43 10.50
C HIS A 100 26.71 0.76 10.40
N LEU A 101 25.44 0.44 10.15
CA LEU A 101 24.35 1.43 10.23
C LEU A 101 24.31 2.04 11.64
N ILE A 102 24.18 3.35 11.70
CA ILE A 102 23.94 4.06 12.96
C ILE A 102 22.42 4.25 13.14
N LEU A 103 21.90 3.73 14.25
CA LEU A 103 20.55 4.03 14.73
C LEU A 103 20.63 5.01 15.89
N GLY A 104 19.59 5.83 16.08
CA GLY A 104 19.45 6.72 17.24
C GLY A 104 18.06 7.30 17.32
N TYR A 105 17.76 8.01 18.40
CA TYR A 105 16.51 8.69 18.62
C TYR A 105 16.71 10.21 18.52
N SER A 106 16.05 10.85 17.55
CA SER A 106 16.39 12.23 17.17
C SER A 106 17.86 12.40 16.72
N LEU A 107 18.34 11.40 16.05
CA LEU A 107 19.76 11.22 15.68
C LEU A 107 20.38 12.40 14.91
N GLY A 108 19.54 13.27 14.32
CA GLY A 108 20.00 14.50 13.67
C GLY A 108 20.79 15.41 14.61
N PHE A 109 20.41 15.49 15.89
CA PHE A 109 21.14 16.26 16.92
C PHE A 109 22.53 15.68 17.15
N ASP A 110 22.61 14.38 17.43
CA ASP A 110 23.89 13.71 17.72
C ASP A 110 24.89 13.80 16.57
N LEU A 111 24.40 13.61 15.34
CA LEU A 111 25.23 13.73 14.14
C LEU A 111 25.71 15.17 13.91
N ALA A 112 24.88 16.17 14.21
CA ALA A 112 25.27 17.57 14.09
C ALA A 112 26.33 17.93 15.14
N VAL A 113 26.19 17.49 16.39
CA VAL A 113 27.20 17.72 17.43
C VAL A 113 28.50 16.97 17.09
N LEU A 114 28.44 15.72 16.64
CA LEU A 114 29.62 14.97 16.18
C LEU A 114 30.33 15.68 15.02
N LYS A 115 29.58 16.21 14.04
CA LYS A 115 30.15 16.99 12.93
C LYS A 115 30.94 18.19 13.45
N ASN A 116 30.31 18.98 14.33
CA ASN A 116 30.93 20.17 14.88
C ASN A 116 32.17 19.85 15.75
N GLU A 117 32.14 18.78 16.53
CA GLU A 117 33.31 18.31 17.30
C GLU A 117 34.46 17.87 16.38
N ASN A 118 34.13 17.15 15.28
CA ASN A 118 35.13 16.78 14.27
C ASN A 118 35.76 18.02 13.62
N GLU A 119 34.95 19.02 13.25
CA GLU A 119 35.44 20.28 12.66
C GLU A 119 36.36 21.04 13.64
N ARG A 120 35.99 21.13 14.93
CA ARG A 120 36.84 21.76 15.98
C ARG A 120 38.17 21.01 16.17
N SER A 121 38.13 19.69 16.01
CA SER A 121 39.31 18.84 16.18
C SER A 121 40.14 18.65 14.89
N GLY A 122 39.72 19.28 13.77
CA GLY A 122 40.40 19.12 12.48
C GLY A 122 40.25 17.73 11.87
N ILE A 123 39.27 16.93 12.31
CA ILE A 123 39.02 15.57 11.83
C ILE A 123 38.05 15.64 10.64
N PRO A 124 38.37 15.04 9.46
CA PRO A 124 37.49 15.02 8.33
C PRO A 124 36.14 14.37 8.67
N TRP A 125 35.03 15.08 8.46
CA TRP A 125 33.69 14.56 8.66
C TRP A 125 33.22 13.70 7.49
N LYS A 126 32.78 12.49 7.78
CA LYS A 126 32.08 11.63 6.83
C LYS A 126 30.74 11.22 7.44
N LEU A 127 29.64 11.65 6.81
CA LEU A 127 28.31 11.31 7.27
C LEU A 127 28.11 9.76 7.24
N PRO A 128 27.86 9.12 8.39
CA PRO A 128 27.61 7.69 8.42
C PRO A 128 26.25 7.36 7.81
N ARG A 129 26.07 6.13 7.33
CA ARG A 129 24.74 5.61 7.02
C ARG A 129 23.94 5.53 8.32
N SER A 130 22.75 6.11 8.33
CA SER A 130 22.00 6.28 9.57
C SER A 130 20.51 6.20 9.36
N LEU A 131 19.78 5.77 10.40
CA LEU A 131 18.32 5.72 10.43
C LEU A 131 17.84 6.23 11.79
N ASP A 132 16.95 7.22 11.78
CA ASP A 132 16.40 7.83 12.98
C ASP A 132 15.11 7.12 13.40
N VAL A 133 15.09 6.54 14.59
CA VAL A 133 13.96 5.78 15.14
C VAL A 133 12.76 6.70 15.39
N ARG A 134 12.97 7.96 15.83
CA ARG A 134 11.90 8.93 15.98
C ARG A 134 11.21 9.25 14.66
N GLU A 135 11.96 9.32 13.57
CA GLU A 135 11.39 9.53 12.24
C GLU A 135 10.56 8.32 11.78
N LEU A 136 10.95 7.10 12.12
CA LEU A 136 10.12 5.90 11.89
C LEU A 136 8.81 5.97 12.69
N VAL A 137 8.86 6.40 13.95
CA VAL A 137 7.65 6.62 14.76
C VAL A 137 6.75 7.66 14.10
N ARG A 138 7.31 8.76 13.62
CA ARG A 138 6.57 9.81 12.92
C ARG A 138 5.96 9.34 11.59
N VAL A 139 6.65 8.43 10.86
CA VAL A 139 6.09 7.76 9.67
C VAL A 139 4.88 6.92 10.02
N LEU A 140 4.91 6.24 11.16
CA LEU A 140 3.78 5.46 11.68
C LEU A 140 2.64 6.35 12.17
N ASN A 141 2.97 7.58 12.57
CA ASN A 141 2.06 8.60 13.07
C ASN A 141 1.07 8.08 14.14
N PRO A 142 1.58 7.48 15.26
CA PRO A 142 0.71 7.04 16.33
C PRO A 142 0.03 8.24 17.02
N PRO A 143 -1.12 8.07 17.66
CA PRO A 143 -1.84 9.13 18.35
C PRO A 143 -1.19 9.44 19.71
N LEU A 144 0.04 9.94 19.67
CA LEU A 144 0.78 10.36 20.85
C LEU A 144 0.77 11.89 20.98
N PRO A 145 0.75 12.43 22.21
CA PRO A 145 0.78 13.89 22.44
C PRO A 145 2.10 14.51 21.96
N ASP A 146 3.18 13.76 22.07
CA ASP A 146 4.50 14.07 21.53
C ASP A 146 5.26 12.76 21.20
N PHE A 147 6.38 12.89 20.49
CA PHE A 147 7.22 11.75 20.10
C PHE A 147 8.51 11.74 20.93
N SER A 148 8.44 12.01 22.24
CA SER A 148 9.56 11.77 23.15
C SER A 148 9.81 10.27 23.34
N LEU A 149 11.07 9.91 23.62
CA LEU A 149 11.45 8.49 23.77
C LEU A 149 10.61 7.78 24.86
N ASP A 150 10.32 8.48 25.97
CA ASP A 150 9.50 7.94 27.06
C ASP A 150 8.06 7.63 26.65
N LYS A 151 7.44 8.53 25.89
CA LYS A 151 6.05 8.34 25.39
C LYS A 151 5.96 7.22 24.38
N VAL A 152 6.95 7.12 23.52
CA VAL A 152 7.02 6.05 22.51
C VAL A 152 7.32 4.71 23.17
N ALA A 153 8.23 4.66 24.14
CA ALA A 153 8.52 3.46 24.90
C ALA A 153 7.28 2.96 25.67
N ALA A 154 6.55 3.87 26.34
CA ALA A 154 5.31 3.55 27.03
C ALA A 154 4.23 3.02 26.07
N TRP A 155 4.08 3.62 24.89
CA TRP A 155 3.15 3.18 23.86
C TRP A 155 3.45 1.75 23.38
N LEU A 156 4.74 1.40 23.25
CA LEU A 156 5.18 0.08 22.81
C LEU A 156 5.33 -0.95 23.93
N GLY A 157 5.11 -0.55 25.20
CA GLY A 157 5.31 -1.41 26.36
C GLY A 157 6.77 -1.73 26.67
N VAL A 158 7.71 -0.87 26.22
CA VAL A 158 9.13 -0.98 26.49
C VAL A 158 9.43 -0.40 27.88
N ALA A 159 10.14 -1.18 28.72
CA ALA A 159 10.54 -0.72 30.04
C ALA A 159 11.71 0.27 29.93
N VAL A 160 11.55 1.44 30.49
CA VAL A 160 12.56 2.49 30.49
C VAL A 160 13.41 2.35 31.77
N LYS A 161 14.73 2.18 31.60
CA LYS A 161 15.71 2.12 32.67
C LYS A 161 16.94 2.95 32.32
N ASP A 162 17.59 3.47 33.35
CA ASP A 162 18.85 4.22 33.24
C ASP A 162 18.80 5.40 32.23
N ARG A 163 17.66 6.13 32.23
CA ARG A 163 17.45 7.33 31.40
C ARG A 163 18.51 8.41 31.69
N HIS A 164 18.77 9.21 30.66
CA HIS A 164 19.76 10.29 30.70
C HIS A 164 21.18 9.79 31.00
N THR A 165 21.48 8.60 30.51
CA THR A 165 22.82 8.12 30.26
C THR A 165 22.91 7.69 28.80
N ALA A 166 23.98 8.02 28.11
CA ALA A 166 24.08 7.74 26.67
C ALA A 166 23.87 6.25 26.33
N VAL A 167 24.37 5.33 27.17
CA VAL A 167 24.13 3.88 26.98
C VAL A 167 22.70 3.48 27.30
N GLY A 168 22.12 4.05 28.36
CA GLY A 168 20.72 3.76 28.73
C GLY A 168 19.74 4.15 27.63
N ASP A 169 19.92 5.35 27.08
CA ASP A 169 19.08 5.86 26.00
C ASP A 169 19.30 5.10 24.68
N ALA A 170 20.53 4.70 24.38
CA ALA A 170 20.84 3.81 23.27
C ALA A 170 20.16 2.44 23.39
N ILE A 171 20.16 1.82 24.60
CA ILE A 171 19.46 0.55 24.86
C ILE A 171 17.95 0.71 24.68
N VAL A 172 17.35 1.73 25.31
CA VAL A 172 15.90 1.99 25.19
C VAL A 172 15.53 2.25 23.72
N THR A 173 16.34 3.01 22.99
CA THR A 173 16.15 3.24 21.55
C THR A 173 16.20 1.96 20.73
N ALA A 174 17.16 1.08 21.04
CA ALA A 174 17.28 -0.23 20.39
C ALA A 174 16.03 -1.10 20.64
N GLU A 175 15.53 -1.12 21.88
CA GLU A 175 14.33 -1.88 22.26
C GLU A 175 13.06 -1.30 21.66
N VAL A 176 12.93 0.03 21.62
CA VAL A 176 11.86 0.73 20.89
C VAL A 176 11.90 0.35 19.41
N PHE A 177 13.09 0.36 18.78
CA PHE A 177 13.22 -0.07 17.40
C PHE A 177 12.75 -1.52 17.19
N VAL A 178 13.15 -2.45 18.03
CA VAL A 178 12.72 -3.85 17.96
C VAL A 178 11.20 -3.97 18.18
N ALA A 179 10.63 -3.25 19.13
CA ALA A 179 9.19 -3.23 19.39
C ALA A 179 8.40 -2.58 18.25
N LEU A 180 9.00 -1.68 17.46
CA LEU A 180 8.38 -1.09 16.26
C LEU A 180 8.31 -2.07 15.08
N LEU A 181 9.12 -3.13 15.03
CA LEU A 181 9.20 -4.03 13.87
C LEU A 181 7.86 -4.64 13.45
N PRO A 182 7.00 -5.13 14.36
CA PRO A 182 5.65 -5.59 13.99
C PRO A 182 4.82 -4.48 13.34
N VAL A 183 4.83 -3.28 13.93
CA VAL A 183 4.06 -2.13 13.46
C VAL A 183 4.57 -1.62 12.11
N LEU A 184 5.90 -1.55 11.92
CA LEU A 184 6.54 -1.21 10.65
C LEU A 184 6.19 -2.24 9.57
N ARG A 185 6.18 -3.53 9.93
CA ARG A 185 5.79 -4.61 9.03
C ARG A 185 4.33 -4.48 8.56
N GLU A 186 3.42 -4.11 9.44
CA GLU A 186 2.01 -3.84 9.11
C GLU A 186 1.87 -2.68 8.12
N LYS A 187 2.79 -1.72 8.16
CA LYS A 187 2.91 -0.59 7.23
C LYS A 187 3.71 -0.91 5.95
N GLY A 188 4.06 -2.17 5.71
CA GLY A 188 4.85 -2.58 4.55
C GLY A 188 6.32 -2.21 4.62
N ILE A 189 6.82 -1.68 5.76
CA ILE A 189 8.22 -1.31 5.96
C ILE A 189 8.95 -2.50 6.59
N ARG A 190 9.70 -3.26 5.78
CA ARG A 190 10.29 -4.54 6.18
C ARG A 190 11.80 -4.60 6.02
N THR A 191 12.33 -3.74 5.15
CA THR A 191 13.76 -3.67 4.84
C THR A 191 14.34 -2.32 5.22
N LEU A 192 15.67 -2.26 5.37
CA LEU A 192 16.38 -1.01 5.66
C LEU A 192 16.10 0.06 4.58
N GLY A 193 16.09 -0.33 3.30
CA GLY A 193 15.79 0.60 2.20
C GLY A 193 14.37 1.19 2.28
N GLU A 194 13.37 0.37 2.61
CA GLU A 194 11.98 0.84 2.80
C GLU A 194 11.86 1.81 3.97
N ALA A 195 12.57 1.55 5.08
CA ALA A 195 12.59 2.43 6.24
C ALA A 195 13.28 3.78 5.92
N GLU A 196 14.44 3.74 5.25
CA GLU A 196 15.16 4.94 4.80
C GLU A 196 14.29 5.78 3.84
N ASP A 197 13.57 5.14 2.92
CA ASP A 197 12.69 5.81 1.96
C ASP A 197 11.44 6.41 2.62
N ALA A 198 10.85 5.73 3.58
CA ALA A 198 9.72 6.23 4.33
C ALA A 198 10.08 7.49 5.11
N CYS A 199 11.22 7.49 5.81
CA CYS A 199 11.74 8.66 6.52
C CYS A 199 12.06 9.83 5.57
N ARG A 200 12.63 9.54 4.39
CA ARG A 200 12.97 10.55 3.38
C ARG A 200 11.74 11.24 2.82
N ARG A 201 10.71 10.46 2.44
CA ARG A 201 9.45 11.00 1.92
C ARG A 201 8.77 11.92 2.91
N ARG A 202 8.80 11.57 4.18
CA ARG A 202 8.24 12.41 5.23
C ARG A 202 8.96 13.75 5.35
N ARG A 203 10.30 13.77 5.35
CA ARG A 203 11.10 15.01 5.40
C ARG A 203 10.84 15.94 4.22
N SER A 204 10.61 15.38 3.02
CA SER A 204 10.29 16.16 1.80
C SER A 204 8.90 16.81 1.85
N ALA A 205 8.02 16.36 2.74
CA ALA A 205 6.65 16.88 2.87
C ALA A 205 6.51 18.10 3.83
N GLY A 206 7.61 18.70 4.27
CA GLY A 206 7.65 19.93 5.10
C GLY A 206 7.80 19.62 6.59
N ASP A 207 9.01 19.35 7.04
CA ASP A 207 9.29 19.00 8.44
C ASP A 207 9.94 20.15 9.20
N GLU A 208 9.60 20.26 10.50
CA GLU A 208 10.13 21.21 11.49
C GLU A 208 11.55 20.83 12.00
N THR A 209 12.35 20.09 11.22
CA THR A 209 13.73 19.80 11.62
C THR A 209 14.56 21.07 11.58
N PRO A 210 15.25 21.47 12.66
CA PRO A 210 16.07 22.67 12.67
C PRO A 210 17.07 22.68 11.50
N ALA A 211 17.28 23.87 10.91
CA ALA A 211 18.11 24.03 9.71
C ALA A 211 19.54 23.52 9.91
N ASP A 212 20.11 23.69 11.12
CA ASP A 212 21.44 23.24 11.48
C ASP A 212 21.58 21.70 11.47
N TRP A 213 20.49 20.98 11.77
CA TRP A 213 20.45 19.52 11.71
C TRP A 213 20.28 19.03 10.27
N GLN A 214 19.51 19.79 9.45
CA GLN A 214 19.35 19.48 8.02
C GLN A 214 20.67 19.59 7.28
N GLU A 215 21.51 20.59 7.60
CA GLU A 215 22.81 20.76 6.99
C GLU A 215 23.76 19.59 7.31
N ALA A 216 23.74 19.06 8.54
CA ALA A 216 24.53 17.88 8.91
C ALA A 216 24.09 16.61 8.14
N LEU A 217 22.82 16.55 7.75
CA LEU A 217 22.24 15.40 7.02
C LEU A 217 22.28 15.58 5.49
N ALA A 218 22.61 16.76 4.97
CA ALA A 218 22.58 17.10 3.54
C ALA A 218 23.76 16.54 2.71
N GLY A 219 24.70 15.84 3.32
CA GLY A 219 25.95 15.38 2.67
C GLY A 219 25.84 14.16 1.74
N ARG A 220 24.63 13.69 1.36
CA ARG A 220 24.46 12.57 0.40
C ARG A 220 24.00 13.07 -0.95
N PRO A 221 24.68 12.65 -2.06
CA PRO A 221 24.06 12.77 -3.38
C PRO A 221 22.74 12.02 -3.36
N ALA A 222 21.70 12.64 -3.95
CA ALA A 222 20.42 11.99 -4.17
C ALA A 222 20.68 10.69 -4.97
N ILE A 223 20.69 9.55 -4.28
CA ILE A 223 20.56 8.27 -4.94
C ILE A 223 19.18 8.33 -5.55
N GLY A 224 19.12 8.34 -6.89
CA GLY A 224 17.88 8.44 -7.63
C GLY A 224 16.84 7.51 -7.02
N ALA A 225 15.60 7.96 -6.99
CA ALA A 225 14.49 7.27 -6.35
C ALA A 225 14.63 5.76 -6.56
N LEU A 226 15.10 5.04 -5.53
CA LEU A 226 15.05 3.61 -5.54
C LEU A 226 13.57 3.28 -5.63
N ALA A 227 13.16 2.74 -6.76
CA ALA A 227 11.85 2.16 -6.94
C ALA A 227 11.50 1.38 -5.66
N ARG A 228 10.25 1.49 -5.20
CA ARG A 228 9.73 0.76 -4.03
C ARG A 228 10.34 -0.63 -4.01
N VAL A 229 11.05 -0.98 -2.94
CA VAL A 229 11.61 -2.33 -2.83
C VAL A 229 10.42 -3.25 -2.70
N ASP A 230 10.21 -4.01 -3.74
CA ASP A 230 9.18 -5.00 -3.85
C ASP A 230 9.38 -6.09 -2.78
N SER A 231 8.44 -6.21 -1.84
CA SER A 231 8.54 -7.21 -0.77
C SER A 231 8.19 -8.63 -1.23
N TYR A 232 7.52 -8.78 -2.37
CA TYR A 232 7.11 -10.07 -2.92
C TYR A 232 8.29 -11.08 -3.03
N PRO A 233 9.48 -10.72 -3.58
CA PRO A 233 10.62 -11.63 -3.67
C PRO A 233 11.19 -12.09 -2.34
N TYR A 234 10.91 -11.39 -1.25
CA TYR A 234 11.39 -11.72 0.10
C TYR A 234 10.42 -12.61 0.89
N ARG A 235 9.19 -12.78 0.39
CA ARG A 235 8.13 -13.58 1.01
C ARG A 235 7.93 -14.94 0.36
N HIS A 236 8.16 -15.00 -0.96
CA HIS A 236 7.90 -16.19 -1.75
C HIS A 236 9.18 -16.96 -2.03
N ARG A 237 9.06 -18.27 -2.00
CA ARG A 237 10.14 -19.18 -2.39
C ARG A 237 10.09 -19.47 -3.87
N VAL A 238 11.18 -19.95 -4.42
CA VAL A 238 11.29 -20.33 -5.83
C VAL A 238 10.22 -21.36 -6.21
N ARG A 239 9.94 -22.33 -5.33
CA ARG A 239 8.91 -23.36 -5.53
C ARG A 239 7.49 -22.83 -5.73
N ASP A 240 7.22 -21.61 -5.22
CA ASP A 240 5.87 -21.01 -5.28
C ASP A 240 5.59 -20.38 -6.65
N VAL A 241 6.66 -20.17 -7.46
CA VAL A 241 6.59 -19.39 -8.70
C VAL A 241 7.14 -20.16 -9.91
N MET A 242 7.99 -21.17 -9.68
CA MET A 242 8.62 -21.92 -10.76
C MET A 242 7.63 -22.66 -11.66
N ALA A 243 7.91 -22.74 -12.96
CA ALA A 243 7.19 -23.62 -13.88
C ALA A 243 7.56 -25.08 -13.62
N LYS A 244 6.54 -25.95 -13.50
CA LYS A 244 6.65 -27.41 -13.30
C LYS A 244 5.79 -28.15 -14.32
N PRO A 245 6.24 -29.30 -14.84
CA PRO A 245 7.60 -29.85 -14.79
C PRO A 245 8.56 -29.08 -15.72
N PRO A 246 9.90 -29.20 -15.53
CA PRO A 246 10.86 -28.59 -16.44
C PRO A 246 10.81 -29.30 -17.80
N PHE A 247 10.93 -28.53 -18.89
CA PHE A 247 11.05 -29.12 -20.22
C PHE A 247 12.49 -29.50 -20.48
N VAL A 248 12.73 -30.79 -20.70
CA VAL A 248 14.06 -31.38 -20.88
C VAL A 248 14.23 -32.00 -22.26
N ILE A 249 15.47 -32.03 -22.75
CA ILE A 249 15.86 -32.67 -24.01
C ILE A 249 17.17 -33.43 -23.83
N ALA A 250 17.33 -34.55 -24.50
CA ALA A 250 18.58 -35.30 -24.54
C ALA A 250 19.62 -34.57 -25.43
N GLY A 251 20.88 -34.56 -25.00
CA GLY A 251 21.95 -33.81 -25.65
C GLY A 251 22.36 -34.33 -27.04
N ASP A 252 22.05 -35.57 -27.36
CA ASP A 252 22.32 -36.23 -28.63
C ASP A 252 21.27 -35.93 -29.71
N LEU A 253 20.08 -35.44 -29.33
CA LEU A 253 19.06 -35.01 -30.28
C LEU A 253 19.50 -33.80 -31.12
N SER A 254 18.94 -33.69 -32.33
CA SER A 254 19.27 -32.59 -33.25
C SER A 254 18.68 -31.25 -32.84
N LEU A 255 19.29 -30.13 -33.26
CA LEU A 255 18.70 -28.82 -33.09
C LEU A 255 17.34 -28.66 -33.77
N HIS A 256 17.08 -29.41 -34.84
CA HIS A 256 15.77 -29.45 -35.49
C HIS A 256 14.67 -29.99 -34.54
N GLN A 257 14.95 -31.10 -33.88
CA GLN A 257 14.01 -31.66 -32.88
C GLN A 257 13.82 -30.72 -31.69
N ALA A 258 14.89 -30.03 -31.24
CA ALA A 258 14.78 -29.03 -30.21
C ALA A 258 13.89 -27.85 -30.64
N LEU A 259 14.04 -27.38 -31.87
CA LEU A 259 13.23 -26.30 -32.45
C LEU A 259 11.75 -26.70 -32.53
N ASP A 260 11.47 -27.93 -32.99
CA ASP A 260 10.10 -28.44 -33.03
C ASP A 260 9.46 -28.46 -31.62
N MET A 261 10.23 -28.86 -30.60
CA MET A 261 9.75 -28.85 -29.20
C MET A 261 9.49 -27.43 -28.70
N LEU A 262 10.37 -26.47 -28.99
CA LEU A 262 10.20 -25.07 -28.59
C LEU A 262 8.92 -24.48 -29.22
N VAL A 263 8.72 -24.69 -30.52
CA VAL A 263 7.56 -24.19 -31.26
C VAL A 263 6.26 -24.86 -30.77
N ALA A 264 6.23 -26.20 -30.70
CA ALA A 264 5.05 -26.95 -30.31
C ALA A 264 4.60 -26.64 -28.87
N ARG A 265 5.54 -26.38 -27.96
CA ARG A 265 5.29 -26.08 -26.55
C ARG A 265 5.19 -24.58 -26.23
N LYS A 266 5.44 -23.71 -27.22
CA LYS A 266 5.49 -22.23 -27.10
C LYS A 266 6.40 -21.77 -25.95
N ILE A 267 7.61 -22.38 -25.85
CA ILE A 267 8.62 -22.09 -24.83
C ILE A 267 9.90 -21.57 -25.48
N SER A 268 10.70 -20.79 -24.75
CA SER A 268 11.92 -20.14 -25.24
C SER A 268 13.23 -20.82 -24.84
N SER A 269 13.14 -21.93 -24.06
CA SER A 269 14.31 -22.69 -23.62
C SER A 269 13.98 -24.13 -23.27
N LEU A 270 14.97 -25.01 -23.39
CA LEU A 270 14.96 -26.41 -22.99
C LEU A 270 16.16 -26.69 -22.09
N PHE A 271 15.98 -27.45 -21.03
CA PHE A 271 17.11 -27.95 -20.25
C PHE A 271 17.67 -29.21 -20.88
N VAL A 272 19.00 -29.28 -20.95
CA VAL A 272 19.68 -30.40 -21.59
C VAL A 272 20.12 -31.39 -20.51
N LEU A 273 19.70 -32.65 -20.69
CA LEU A 273 20.07 -33.73 -19.79
C LEU A 273 21.57 -34.01 -19.82
N PRO A 274 22.19 -34.39 -18.68
CA PRO A 274 23.61 -34.71 -18.64
C PRO A 274 23.93 -35.94 -19.50
N ALA A 275 25.11 -35.93 -20.10
CA ALA A 275 25.58 -37.05 -20.93
C ALA A 275 25.85 -38.34 -20.14
N SER A 276 26.08 -38.22 -18.81
CA SER A 276 26.30 -39.33 -17.90
C SER A 276 25.54 -39.10 -16.58
N PRO A 277 25.16 -40.13 -15.82
CA PRO A 277 24.56 -40.00 -14.52
C PRO A 277 25.44 -39.14 -13.58
N GLY A 278 24.86 -38.09 -12.97
CA GLY A 278 25.57 -37.16 -12.10
C GLY A 278 26.36 -36.05 -12.82
N GLY A 279 26.34 -36.01 -14.15
CA GLY A 279 26.92 -34.91 -14.92
C GLY A 279 26.11 -33.61 -14.84
N PRO A 280 26.66 -32.48 -15.32
CA PRO A 280 25.96 -31.20 -15.29
C PRO A 280 24.83 -31.15 -16.32
N HIS A 281 23.68 -30.63 -15.90
CA HIS A 281 22.64 -30.22 -16.83
C HIS A 281 23.11 -28.99 -17.65
N GLY A 282 22.52 -28.82 -18.85
CA GLY A 282 22.74 -27.67 -19.69
C GLY A 282 21.44 -26.90 -19.97
N ILE A 283 21.55 -25.84 -20.75
CA ILE A 283 20.42 -25.05 -21.25
C ILE A 283 20.62 -24.73 -22.72
N LEU A 284 19.58 -24.91 -23.52
CA LEU A 284 19.48 -24.47 -24.90
C LEU A 284 18.38 -23.41 -24.99
N THR A 285 18.68 -22.24 -25.57
CA THR A 285 17.71 -21.16 -25.79
C THR A 285 17.52 -20.88 -27.29
N GLU A 286 16.40 -20.22 -27.63
CA GLU A 286 16.16 -19.73 -29.01
C GLU A 286 17.36 -18.97 -29.56
N ARG A 287 18.05 -18.16 -28.72
CA ARG A 287 19.22 -17.37 -29.11
C ARG A 287 20.41 -18.25 -29.50
N ASP A 288 20.57 -19.39 -28.82
CA ASP A 288 21.67 -20.32 -29.15
C ASP A 288 21.42 -21.00 -30.49
N ILE A 289 20.16 -21.35 -30.78
CA ILE A 289 19.76 -21.87 -32.09
C ILE A 289 19.99 -20.82 -33.18
N LEU A 290 19.57 -19.56 -32.94
CA LEU A 290 19.81 -18.46 -33.92
C LEU A 290 21.31 -18.23 -34.18
N ARG A 291 22.15 -18.31 -33.16
CA ARG A 291 23.62 -18.20 -33.31
C ARG A 291 24.20 -19.37 -34.12
N ALA A 292 23.73 -20.60 -33.87
CA ALA A 292 24.19 -21.75 -34.64
C ALA A 292 23.78 -21.63 -36.11
N LEU A 293 22.54 -21.21 -36.39
CA LEU A 293 22.04 -20.96 -37.74
C LEU A 293 22.83 -19.83 -38.46
N ALA A 294 23.17 -18.77 -37.71
CA ALA A 294 23.97 -17.66 -38.29
C ALA A 294 25.41 -18.10 -38.59
N ALA A 295 25.97 -19.05 -37.82
CA ALA A 295 27.33 -19.55 -38.01
C ALA A 295 27.42 -20.59 -39.14
N ASP A 296 26.45 -21.49 -39.29
CA ASP A 296 26.39 -22.54 -40.31
C ASP A 296 24.93 -22.77 -40.75
N PRO A 297 24.40 -21.96 -41.66
CA PRO A 297 23.02 -22.06 -42.11
C PRO A 297 22.64 -23.42 -42.74
N ALA A 298 23.58 -24.10 -43.33
CA ALA A 298 23.32 -25.35 -44.06
C ALA A 298 23.24 -26.57 -43.14
N HIS A 299 24.01 -26.60 -42.03
CA HIS A 299 24.16 -27.83 -41.24
C HIS A 299 23.75 -27.62 -39.78
N ALA A 300 23.44 -26.41 -39.35
CA ALA A 300 23.16 -26.10 -37.95
C ALA A 300 22.06 -27.01 -37.35
N LEU A 301 20.94 -27.17 -38.05
CA LEU A 301 19.80 -27.93 -37.56
C LEU A 301 20.08 -29.43 -37.38
N ALA A 302 21.07 -29.99 -38.07
CA ALA A 302 21.50 -31.36 -37.94
C ALA A 302 22.47 -31.60 -36.77
N GLN A 303 23.03 -30.53 -36.20
CA GLN A 303 23.96 -30.65 -35.06
C GLN A 303 23.24 -31.15 -33.78
N PRO A 304 23.93 -31.95 -32.95
CA PRO A 304 23.38 -32.36 -31.67
C PRO A 304 23.27 -31.17 -30.71
N VAL A 305 22.21 -31.14 -29.90
CA VAL A 305 21.92 -30.12 -28.90
C VAL A 305 23.12 -29.86 -27.97
N SER A 306 23.84 -30.91 -27.58
CA SER A 306 24.98 -30.82 -26.69
C SER A 306 26.14 -29.98 -27.19
N LYS A 307 26.26 -29.76 -28.51
CA LYS A 307 27.30 -28.90 -29.12
C LYS A 307 26.97 -27.40 -29.07
N VAL A 308 25.69 -27.07 -28.93
CA VAL A 308 25.19 -25.69 -28.99
C VAL A 308 24.73 -25.17 -27.65
N ALA A 309 24.22 -26.06 -26.80
CA ALA A 309 23.75 -25.75 -25.46
C ALA A 309 24.88 -25.22 -24.55
N SER A 310 24.50 -24.39 -23.60
CA SER A 310 25.41 -23.88 -22.57
C SER A 310 25.45 -24.78 -21.34
N PHE A 311 26.65 -25.11 -20.87
CA PHE A 311 26.92 -25.92 -19.68
C PHE A 311 27.89 -25.20 -18.73
N PRO A 312 27.84 -25.39 -17.38
CA PRO A 312 26.73 -26.04 -16.67
C PRO A 312 25.49 -25.13 -16.59
N LEU A 313 24.31 -25.73 -16.40
CA LEU A 313 23.06 -25.02 -16.11
C LEU A 313 23.21 -24.21 -14.82
N ALA A 314 22.89 -22.92 -14.88
CA ALA A 314 22.74 -22.13 -13.68
C ALA A 314 21.45 -22.52 -12.96
N SER A 315 21.54 -22.91 -11.70
CA SER A 315 20.40 -23.39 -10.91
C SER A 315 20.27 -22.66 -9.56
N VAL A 316 19.08 -22.74 -8.97
CA VAL A 316 18.73 -22.28 -7.62
C VAL A 316 17.97 -23.38 -6.91
N SER A 317 17.98 -23.39 -5.57
CA SER A 317 17.15 -24.30 -4.80
C SER A 317 15.69 -23.90 -4.88
N GLU A 318 14.78 -24.88 -4.92
CA GLU A 318 13.34 -24.61 -4.81
C GLU A 318 12.97 -23.96 -3.46
N ASP A 319 13.80 -24.13 -2.44
CA ASP A 319 13.66 -23.55 -1.10
C ASP A 319 14.26 -22.13 -0.97
N ASP A 320 15.02 -21.67 -1.96
CA ASP A 320 15.54 -20.30 -1.97
C ASP A 320 14.39 -19.29 -2.05
N PHE A 321 14.58 -18.11 -1.44
CA PHE A 321 13.69 -16.99 -1.65
C PHE A 321 13.92 -16.37 -3.05
N LEU A 322 12.84 -15.86 -3.66
CA LEU A 322 12.90 -15.28 -5.00
C LEU A 322 13.93 -14.16 -5.14
N TYR A 323 14.14 -13.33 -4.10
CA TYR A 323 15.16 -12.26 -4.15
C TYR A 323 16.58 -12.81 -4.39
N SER A 324 16.88 -14.01 -3.87
CA SER A 324 18.17 -14.67 -4.08
C SER A 324 18.32 -15.11 -5.54
N ALA A 325 17.28 -15.71 -6.11
CA ALA A 325 17.23 -16.10 -7.52
C ALA A 325 17.38 -14.88 -8.45
N PHE A 326 16.70 -13.75 -8.12
CA PHE A 326 16.86 -12.50 -8.88
C PHE A 326 18.24 -11.90 -8.79
N GLY A 327 18.78 -11.85 -7.58
CA GLY A 327 20.14 -11.39 -7.37
C GLY A 327 21.11 -12.19 -8.26
N ARG A 328 20.89 -13.51 -8.41
CA ARG A 328 21.69 -14.37 -9.28
C ARG A 328 21.48 -14.07 -10.76
N MET A 329 20.23 -13.99 -11.20
CA MET A 329 19.89 -13.61 -12.58
C MET A 329 20.51 -12.26 -12.98
N ARG A 330 20.37 -11.24 -12.13
CA ARG A 330 20.87 -9.88 -12.37
C ARG A 330 22.40 -9.81 -12.43
N ARG A 331 23.06 -10.38 -11.42
CA ARG A 331 24.55 -10.35 -11.35
C ARG A 331 25.22 -11.11 -12.48
N LYS A 332 24.62 -12.24 -12.88
CA LYS A 332 25.18 -13.12 -13.92
C LYS A 332 24.55 -12.91 -15.29
N ARG A 333 23.56 -11.98 -15.41
CA ARG A 333 22.80 -11.70 -16.64
C ARG A 333 22.08 -12.93 -17.21
N TYR A 334 21.65 -13.85 -16.35
CA TYR A 334 20.84 -14.99 -16.72
C TYR A 334 19.37 -14.60 -16.87
N ARG A 335 18.70 -15.16 -17.88
CA ARG A 335 17.25 -15.01 -18.11
C ARG A 335 16.45 -16.21 -17.62
N HIS A 336 17.12 -17.35 -17.48
CA HIS A 336 16.56 -18.64 -17.09
C HIS A 336 17.44 -19.26 -16.02
N LEU A 337 16.85 -19.87 -15.03
CA LEU A 337 17.51 -20.69 -14.03
C LEU A 337 16.82 -22.05 -13.95
N GLY A 338 17.57 -23.13 -13.83
CA GLY A 338 17.04 -24.41 -13.41
C GLY A 338 16.70 -24.35 -11.92
N VAL A 339 15.64 -25.03 -11.53
CA VAL A 339 15.29 -25.18 -10.11
C VAL A 339 15.55 -26.60 -9.69
N VAL A 340 16.27 -26.78 -8.58
CA VAL A 340 16.67 -28.07 -8.07
C VAL A 340 16.13 -28.31 -6.66
N ASP A 341 15.83 -29.57 -6.34
CA ASP A 341 15.49 -30.00 -4.98
C ASP A 341 16.75 -30.14 -4.10
N GLN A 342 16.56 -30.63 -2.86
CA GLN A 342 17.64 -30.84 -1.91
C GLN A 342 18.65 -31.93 -2.35
N ASP A 343 18.22 -32.86 -3.23
CA ASP A 343 19.06 -33.90 -3.82
C ASP A 343 19.78 -33.43 -5.10
N GLY A 344 19.58 -32.19 -5.53
CA GLY A 344 20.16 -31.63 -6.75
C GLY A 344 19.43 -32.04 -8.03
N ARG A 345 18.25 -32.67 -7.94
CA ARG A 345 17.44 -33.05 -9.10
C ARG A 345 16.70 -31.84 -9.64
N LEU A 346 16.63 -31.73 -10.95
CA LEU A 346 15.94 -30.65 -11.64
C LEU A 346 14.42 -30.81 -11.50
N THR A 347 13.77 -29.91 -10.75
CA THR A 347 12.34 -29.95 -10.42
C THR A 347 11.50 -28.91 -11.15
N GLY A 348 12.13 -27.84 -11.68
CA GLY A 348 11.43 -26.75 -12.32
C GLY A 348 12.32 -25.80 -13.11
N ALA A 349 11.70 -24.78 -13.67
CA ALA A 349 12.30 -23.68 -14.39
C ALA A 349 11.85 -22.35 -13.79
N LEU A 350 12.75 -21.36 -13.70
CA LEU A 350 12.45 -20.01 -13.28
C LEU A 350 12.97 -19.01 -14.32
N THR A 351 12.10 -18.14 -14.79
CA THR A 351 12.44 -17.07 -15.76
C THR A 351 12.11 -15.69 -15.20
N GLN A 352 12.71 -14.65 -15.75
CA GLN A 352 12.32 -13.27 -15.41
C GLN A 352 10.86 -12.98 -15.76
N ARG A 353 10.29 -13.69 -16.73
CA ARG A 353 8.91 -13.53 -17.17
C ARG A 353 7.91 -14.11 -16.15
N ASP A 354 8.27 -15.22 -15.47
CA ASP A 354 7.40 -15.86 -14.47
C ASP A 354 7.06 -14.92 -13.32
N LEU A 355 7.97 -14.02 -13.01
CA LEU A 355 7.79 -13.00 -11.98
C LEU A 355 6.86 -11.86 -12.38
N LEU A 356 7.05 -11.35 -13.60
CA LEU A 356 6.19 -10.30 -14.13
C LEU A 356 4.76 -10.84 -14.29
N ARG A 357 4.66 -12.12 -14.71
CA ARG A 357 3.38 -12.78 -14.96
C ARG A 357 2.60 -13.00 -13.66
N GLN A 358 3.21 -13.49 -12.61
CA GLN A 358 2.52 -13.79 -11.37
C GLN A 358 2.03 -12.53 -10.64
N ARG A 359 2.69 -11.38 -10.82
CA ARG A 359 2.22 -10.09 -10.34
C ARG A 359 1.09 -9.49 -11.17
N ALA A 360 1.15 -9.75 -12.46
CA ALA A 360 0.12 -9.32 -13.39
C ALA A 360 -1.11 -10.26 -13.36
N ASP A 361 -0.88 -11.57 -13.20
CA ASP A 361 -1.92 -12.59 -13.36
C ASP A 361 -2.98 -12.55 -12.23
N ASP A 362 -2.65 -12.13 -11.00
CA ASP A 362 -3.65 -12.11 -9.92
C ASP A 362 -4.64 -10.93 -10.02
N ALA A 363 -4.22 -9.78 -10.54
CA ALA A 363 -5.11 -8.62 -10.72
C ALA A 363 -5.65 -8.52 -12.16
N ILE A 364 -4.83 -8.79 -13.17
CA ILE A 364 -5.22 -8.81 -14.60
C ILE A 364 -6.11 -10.03 -14.88
N ALA A 365 -5.85 -11.16 -14.21
CA ALA A 365 -6.61 -12.39 -14.40
C ALA A 365 -8.09 -12.30 -14.00
N LEU A 366 -8.48 -11.44 -13.06
CA LEU A 366 -9.89 -11.29 -12.69
C LEU A 366 -10.67 -10.54 -13.76
N THR A 367 -10.17 -9.40 -14.22
CA THR A 367 -10.83 -8.59 -15.27
C THR A 367 -10.91 -9.36 -16.58
N ASP A 368 -9.78 -9.93 -17.03
CA ASP A 368 -9.74 -10.76 -18.26
C ASP A 368 -10.68 -11.97 -18.18
N ALA A 369 -10.71 -12.65 -17.02
CA ALA A 369 -11.60 -13.79 -16.82
C ALA A 369 -13.09 -13.38 -16.76
N MET A 370 -13.41 -12.16 -16.28
CA MET A 370 -14.76 -11.61 -16.35
C MET A 370 -15.17 -11.31 -17.79
N ASP A 371 -14.29 -10.67 -18.56
CA ASP A 371 -14.54 -10.30 -19.95
C ASP A 371 -14.67 -11.54 -20.86
N GLU A 372 -13.93 -12.61 -20.57
CA GLU A 372 -13.98 -13.88 -21.30
C GLU A 372 -15.12 -14.82 -20.87
N ALA A 373 -15.73 -14.60 -19.70
CA ALA A 373 -16.77 -15.49 -19.18
C ALA A 373 -17.92 -15.67 -20.17
N ALA A 374 -18.17 -16.89 -20.58
CA ALA A 374 -19.20 -17.24 -21.57
C ALA A 374 -20.62 -17.30 -20.97
N GLY A 375 -20.74 -17.35 -19.64
CA GLY A 375 -22.02 -17.46 -18.93
C GLY A 375 -21.95 -17.12 -17.45
N VAL A 376 -23.13 -17.14 -16.81
CA VAL A 376 -23.32 -16.74 -15.41
C VAL A 376 -22.49 -17.58 -14.44
N ASN A 377 -22.38 -18.89 -14.67
CA ASN A 377 -21.61 -19.78 -13.78
C ASN A 377 -20.13 -19.40 -13.74
N GLU A 378 -19.56 -19.01 -14.88
CA GLU A 378 -18.17 -18.57 -14.98
C GLU A 378 -17.99 -17.23 -14.27
N LEU A 379 -18.91 -16.27 -14.47
CA LEU A 379 -18.92 -15.01 -13.74
C LEU A 379 -18.96 -15.25 -12.22
N ALA A 380 -19.81 -16.14 -11.73
CA ALA A 380 -19.90 -16.46 -10.31
C ALA A 380 -18.60 -17.08 -9.74
N VAL A 381 -17.88 -17.86 -10.56
CA VAL A 381 -16.56 -18.41 -10.16
C VAL A 381 -15.52 -17.29 -10.03
N VAL A 382 -15.47 -16.39 -11.00
CA VAL A 382 -14.53 -15.26 -10.99
C VAL A 382 -14.85 -14.32 -9.82
N TRP A 383 -16.14 -13.99 -9.63
CA TRP A 383 -16.60 -13.11 -8.57
C TRP A 383 -16.20 -13.58 -7.17
N ARG A 384 -16.31 -14.89 -6.89
CA ARG A 384 -15.90 -15.47 -5.60
C ARG A 384 -14.42 -15.29 -5.30
N LYS A 385 -13.55 -15.18 -6.31
CA LYS A 385 -12.11 -14.94 -6.13
C LYS A 385 -11.79 -13.51 -5.69
N LEU A 386 -12.72 -12.56 -5.83
CA LEU A 386 -12.51 -11.17 -5.46
C LEU A 386 -12.16 -10.99 -3.97
N ALA A 387 -12.79 -11.77 -3.09
CA ALA A 387 -12.47 -11.71 -1.66
C ALA A 387 -11.04 -12.20 -1.35
N ASP A 388 -10.55 -13.20 -2.09
CA ASP A 388 -9.17 -13.69 -1.93
C ASP A 388 -8.15 -12.68 -2.47
N ALA A 389 -8.45 -12.05 -3.61
CA ALA A 389 -7.65 -10.94 -4.15
C ALA A 389 -7.61 -9.77 -3.17
N ALA A 390 -8.76 -9.35 -2.62
CA ALA A 390 -8.81 -8.29 -1.61
C ALA A 390 -8.00 -8.64 -0.35
N ARG A 391 -8.05 -9.90 0.09
CA ARG A 391 -7.25 -10.39 1.24
C ARG A 391 -5.75 -10.33 0.95
N ALA A 392 -5.33 -10.71 -0.25
CA ALA A 392 -3.94 -10.60 -0.67
C ALA A 392 -3.46 -9.14 -0.68
N LEU A 393 -4.25 -8.21 -1.23
CA LEU A 393 -3.94 -6.78 -1.26
C LEU A 393 -3.85 -6.17 0.15
N VAL A 394 -4.76 -6.54 1.07
CA VAL A 394 -4.68 -6.13 2.48
C VAL A 394 -3.42 -6.68 3.15
N ALA A 395 -3.06 -7.94 2.88
CA ALA A 395 -1.83 -8.54 3.41
C ALA A 395 -0.56 -7.86 2.88
N GLU A 396 -0.64 -7.22 1.72
CA GLU A 396 0.43 -6.42 1.11
C GLU A 396 0.40 -4.93 1.51
N ASP A 397 -0.50 -4.55 2.42
CA ASP A 397 -0.66 -3.18 2.93
C ASP A 397 -0.96 -2.15 1.81
N VAL A 398 -1.72 -2.57 0.80
CA VAL A 398 -2.23 -1.66 -0.23
C VAL A 398 -3.21 -0.68 0.41
N ASP A 399 -3.20 0.58 -0.02
CA ASP A 399 -4.12 1.60 0.52
C ASP A 399 -5.59 1.10 0.39
N PRO A 400 -6.38 1.08 1.46
CA PRO A 400 -7.77 0.63 1.43
C PRO A 400 -8.64 1.33 0.37
N ARG A 401 -8.31 2.57 -0.02
CA ARG A 401 -8.99 3.30 -1.10
C ARG A 401 -8.67 2.71 -2.47
N ASP A 402 -7.41 2.28 -2.67
CA ASP A 402 -7.01 1.61 -3.92
C ASP A 402 -7.65 0.22 -4.00
N ILE A 403 -7.75 -0.51 -2.89
CA ILE A 403 -8.45 -1.79 -2.84
C ILE A 403 -9.95 -1.59 -3.16
N ALA A 404 -10.59 -0.57 -2.59
CA ALA A 404 -11.99 -0.26 -2.88
C ALA A 404 -12.19 0.13 -4.36
N ALA A 405 -11.24 0.87 -4.96
CA ALA A 405 -11.26 1.22 -6.37
C ALA A 405 -11.12 -0.02 -7.27
N ILE A 406 -10.25 -0.98 -6.91
CA ILE A 406 -10.10 -2.27 -7.61
C ILE A 406 -11.42 -3.06 -7.51
N ILE A 407 -11.96 -3.24 -6.31
CA ILE A 407 -13.25 -3.93 -6.11
C ILE A 407 -14.36 -3.28 -6.94
N SER A 408 -14.43 -1.95 -6.95
CA SER A 408 -15.43 -1.21 -7.75
C SER A 408 -15.21 -1.38 -9.25
N GLY A 409 -13.95 -1.44 -9.70
CA GLY A 409 -13.61 -1.76 -11.09
C GLY A 409 -14.17 -3.12 -11.51
N GLU A 410 -14.00 -4.14 -10.66
CA GLU A 410 -14.52 -5.48 -10.92
C GLU A 410 -16.06 -5.52 -10.90
N VAL A 411 -16.73 -4.73 -10.04
CA VAL A 411 -18.20 -4.54 -10.08
C VAL A 411 -18.64 -3.94 -11.41
N CYS A 412 -17.92 -2.96 -11.91
CA CYS A 412 -18.20 -2.31 -13.20
C CYS A 412 -18.01 -3.31 -14.36
N SER A 413 -16.92 -4.08 -14.38
CA SER A 413 -16.65 -5.13 -15.38
C SER A 413 -17.72 -6.22 -15.34
N LEU A 414 -18.08 -6.69 -14.14
CA LEU A 414 -19.15 -7.67 -13.96
C LEU A 414 -20.48 -7.14 -14.48
N THR A 415 -20.84 -5.88 -14.21
CA THR A 415 -22.10 -5.26 -14.68
C THR A 415 -22.08 -5.12 -16.20
N ALA A 416 -20.97 -4.68 -16.79
CA ALA A 416 -20.80 -4.59 -18.23
C ALA A 416 -20.98 -5.97 -18.90
N ARG A 417 -20.31 -6.98 -18.36
CA ARG A 417 -20.39 -8.35 -18.89
C ARG A 417 -21.80 -8.95 -18.73
N ALA A 418 -22.46 -8.71 -17.60
CA ALA A 418 -23.87 -9.11 -17.40
C ALA A 418 -24.81 -8.47 -18.43
N ALA A 419 -24.60 -7.17 -18.76
CA ALA A 419 -25.35 -6.50 -19.81
C ALA A 419 -25.11 -7.13 -21.20
N GLU A 420 -23.85 -7.42 -21.54
CA GLU A 420 -23.52 -8.11 -22.81
C GLU A 420 -24.13 -9.51 -22.91
N LEU A 421 -24.06 -10.32 -21.85
CA LEU A 421 -24.66 -11.64 -21.81
C LEU A 421 -26.18 -11.58 -21.89
N ALA A 422 -26.79 -10.59 -21.24
CA ALA A 422 -28.20 -10.32 -21.34
C ALA A 422 -28.61 -9.98 -22.79
N GLU A 423 -27.88 -9.06 -23.44
CA GLU A 423 -28.10 -8.66 -24.82
C GLU A 423 -27.98 -9.84 -25.80
N ARG A 424 -26.90 -10.62 -25.71
CA ARG A 424 -26.67 -11.83 -26.52
C ARG A 424 -27.77 -12.89 -26.36
N GLY A 425 -28.30 -13.03 -25.17
CA GLY A 425 -29.29 -14.06 -24.84
C GLY A 425 -30.74 -13.65 -25.11
N MET A 426 -31.02 -12.43 -25.60
CA MET A 426 -32.39 -11.99 -25.82
C MET A 426 -33.03 -12.53 -27.10
N GLY A 427 -32.25 -13.02 -28.06
CA GLY A 427 -32.76 -13.54 -29.32
C GLY A 427 -33.35 -12.49 -30.26
N GLU A 428 -33.74 -11.35 -29.76
CA GLU A 428 -34.24 -10.19 -30.52
C GLU A 428 -33.11 -9.20 -30.77
N LYS A 429 -32.99 -8.71 -31.99
CA LYS A 429 -32.03 -7.68 -32.34
C LYS A 429 -32.42 -6.35 -31.68
N ARG A 430 -31.42 -5.62 -31.23
CA ARG A 430 -31.56 -4.24 -30.76
C ARG A 430 -32.29 -3.39 -31.77
N PRO A 431 -33.34 -2.63 -31.36
CA PRO A 431 -34.07 -1.72 -32.25
C PRO A 431 -33.14 -0.73 -32.96
N GLY A 432 -33.39 -0.51 -34.25
CA GLY A 432 -32.59 0.46 -35.02
C GLY A 432 -32.75 1.87 -34.48
N GLY A 433 -31.62 2.58 -34.32
CA GLY A 433 -31.62 3.95 -33.78
C GLY A 433 -31.67 4.05 -32.25
N LEU A 434 -31.83 2.93 -31.51
CA LEU A 434 -31.79 2.92 -30.06
C LEU A 434 -30.34 3.09 -29.59
N ARG A 435 -30.06 4.17 -28.83
CA ARG A 435 -28.82 4.42 -28.12
C ARG A 435 -29.10 4.32 -26.62
N PHE A 436 -28.23 3.65 -25.87
CA PHE A 436 -28.41 3.56 -24.43
C PHE A 436 -27.05 3.42 -23.73
N ALA A 437 -27.01 3.75 -22.43
CA ALA A 437 -25.91 3.47 -21.57
C ALA A 437 -26.40 2.82 -20.26
N VAL A 438 -25.74 1.75 -19.85
CA VAL A 438 -25.87 1.18 -18.50
C VAL A 438 -24.89 1.90 -17.59
N MET A 439 -25.36 2.33 -16.43
CA MET A 439 -24.59 3.05 -15.43
C MET A 439 -24.54 2.26 -14.13
N VAL A 440 -23.39 2.18 -13.51
CA VAL A 440 -23.24 1.78 -12.10
C VAL A 440 -23.33 3.03 -11.25
N LEU A 441 -24.03 2.94 -10.12
CA LEU A 441 -24.36 4.06 -9.26
C LEU A 441 -23.72 3.90 -7.86
N GLY A 442 -23.97 4.85 -6.99
CA GLY A 442 -23.62 4.79 -5.57
C GLY A 442 -22.13 4.50 -5.31
N SER A 443 -21.83 3.56 -4.42
CA SER A 443 -20.44 3.22 -4.07
C SER A 443 -19.66 2.64 -5.25
N GLY A 444 -20.28 1.86 -6.13
CA GLY A 444 -19.69 1.32 -7.34
C GLY A 444 -19.23 2.41 -8.31
N GLY A 445 -20.14 3.33 -8.63
CA GLY A 445 -19.85 4.48 -9.49
C GLY A 445 -18.81 5.44 -8.89
N ARG A 446 -18.72 5.50 -7.56
CA ARG A 446 -17.75 6.32 -6.81
C ARG A 446 -16.35 5.69 -6.75
N GLY A 447 -16.21 4.41 -7.05
CA GLY A 447 -14.97 3.69 -6.89
C GLY A 447 -14.67 3.32 -5.43
N GLU A 448 -15.69 3.15 -4.60
CA GLU A 448 -15.55 2.94 -3.14
C GLU A 448 -16.37 1.74 -2.62
N SER A 449 -16.74 0.80 -3.51
CA SER A 449 -17.37 -0.46 -3.09
C SER A 449 -16.38 -1.31 -2.31
N LEU A 450 -16.93 -1.98 -1.29
CA LEU A 450 -16.26 -3.05 -0.56
C LEU A 450 -17.02 -4.36 -0.80
N LEU A 451 -16.68 -5.43 -0.07
CA LEU A 451 -17.19 -6.79 -0.35
C LEU A 451 -18.68 -7.00 0.03
N ALA A 452 -19.25 -6.12 0.89
CA ALA A 452 -20.69 -6.15 1.24
C ALA A 452 -21.47 -5.15 0.38
N MET A 453 -21.63 -5.43 -0.90
CA MET A 453 -22.33 -4.57 -1.84
C MET A 453 -23.61 -5.21 -2.37
N ASP A 454 -24.45 -4.41 -2.95
CA ASP A 454 -25.65 -4.77 -3.71
C ASP A 454 -25.65 -4.09 -5.08
N GLN A 455 -26.66 -4.38 -5.88
CA GLN A 455 -26.78 -3.85 -7.22
C GLN A 455 -27.34 -2.42 -7.19
N ASP A 456 -26.49 -1.43 -7.51
CA ASP A 456 -26.95 -0.07 -7.78
C ASP A 456 -26.66 0.26 -9.25
N ASN A 457 -27.69 0.25 -10.11
CA ASN A 457 -27.52 0.51 -11.55
C ASN A 457 -28.73 1.19 -12.18
N ALA A 458 -28.49 1.84 -13.33
CA ALA A 458 -29.51 2.54 -14.07
C ALA A 458 -29.25 2.48 -15.58
N ILE A 459 -30.26 2.84 -16.39
CA ILE A 459 -30.13 2.99 -17.84
C ILE A 459 -30.63 4.38 -18.25
N VAL A 460 -29.84 5.05 -19.10
CA VAL A 460 -30.27 6.22 -19.88
C VAL A 460 -30.33 5.84 -21.37
N TYR A 461 -31.32 6.30 -22.09
CA TYR A 461 -31.48 5.96 -23.50
C TYR A 461 -32.07 7.08 -24.35
N GLU A 462 -31.89 6.96 -25.66
CA GLU A 462 -32.53 7.76 -26.72
C GLU A 462 -33.02 6.84 -27.82
N GLY A 463 -34.17 7.21 -28.43
CA GLY A 463 -34.85 6.41 -29.46
C GLY A 463 -35.95 5.51 -28.88
N GLU A 464 -36.56 4.71 -29.76
CA GLU A 464 -37.62 3.76 -29.39
C GLU A 464 -37.04 2.42 -29.02
N GLY A 465 -37.60 1.72 -27.99
CA GLY A 465 -37.11 0.39 -27.57
C GLY A 465 -37.26 0.15 -26.08
N GLU A 466 -38.16 0.79 -25.37
CA GLU A 466 -38.33 0.63 -23.91
C GLU A 466 -38.61 -0.81 -23.49
N ALA A 467 -39.47 -1.54 -24.27
CA ALA A 467 -39.76 -2.94 -23.97
C ALA A 467 -38.50 -3.82 -24.07
N TRP A 468 -37.65 -3.57 -25.09
CA TRP A 468 -36.36 -4.25 -25.25
C TRP A 468 -35.40 -3.95 -24.09
N LEU A 469 -35.31 -2.67 -23.67
CA LEU A 469 -34.49 -2.26 -22.53
C LEU A 469 -35.01 -2.82 -21.20
N THR A 470 -36.31 -2.99 -21.06
CA THR A 470 -36.91 -3.65 -19.88
C THR A 470 -36.49 -5.10 -19.78
N ALA A 471 -36.52 -5.82 -20.90
CA ALA A 471 -36.09 -7.20 -20.97
C ALA A 471 -34.54 -7.32 -20.70
N LEU A 472 -33.74 -6.44 -21.31
CA LEU A 472 -32.29 -6.33 -21.07
C LEU A 472 -31.99 -6.11 -19.60
N ALA A 473 -32.59 -5.10 -18.99
CA ALA A 473 -32.34 -4.73 -17.59
C ALA A 473 -32.76 -5.84 -16.62
N THR A 474 -33.91 -6.46 -16.86
CA THR A 474 -34.42 -7.56 -16.04
C THR A 474 -33.43 -8.74 -16.06
N ARG A 475 -32.97 -9.12 -17.26
CA ARG A 475 -32.04 -10.22 -17.44
C ARG A 475 -30.64 -9.89 -16.88
N MET A 476 -30.14 -8.68 -17.11
CA MET A 476 -28.87 -8.21 -16.55
C MET A 476 -28.88 -8.28 -15.02
N ASN A 477 -29.93 -7.75 -14.37
CA ASN A 477 -30.02 -7.79 -12.91
C ASN A 477 -30.16 -9.23 -12.37
N ALA A 478 -30.81 -10.14 -13.10
CA ALA A 478 -30.87 -11.56 -12.74
C ALA A 478 -29.48 -12.21 -12.84
N ILE A 479 -28.73 -11.95 -13.91
CA ILE A 479 -27.35 -12.45 -14.08
C ILE A 479 -26.45 -11.97 -12.94
N LEU A 480 -26.57 -10.71 -12.52
CA LEU A 480 -25.78 -10.15 -11.40
C LEU A 480 -26.13 -10.84 -10.08
N ASP A 481 -27.41 -11.10 -9.81
CA ASP A 481 -27.85 -11.80 -8.60
C ASP A 481 -27.34 -13.25 -8.57
N GLU A 482 -27.48 -13.97 -9.67
CA GLU A 482 -26.98 -15.34 -9.83
C GLU A 482 -25.44 -15.41 -9.73
N ALA A 483 -24.72 -14.36 -10.19
CA ALA A 483 -23.27 -14.24 -10.05
C ALA A 483 -22.81 -13.97 -8.63
N GLY A 484 -23.71 -13.53 -7.73
CA GLY A 484 -23.45 -13.32 -6.32
C GLY A 484 -23.49 -11.85 -5.85
N VAL A 485 -24.02 -10.93 -6.67
CA VAL A 485 -24.30 -9.54 -6.27
C VAL A 485 -25.81 -9.39 -6.05
N PRO A 486 -26.28 -9.35 -4.79
CA PRO A 486 -27.72 -9.39 -4.48
C PRO A 486 -28.47 -8.13 -4.97
N PHE A 487 -29.75 -8.28 -5.21
CA PHE A 487 -30.61 -7.17 -5.54
C PHE A 487 -30.57 -6.06 -4.49
N CYS A 488 -30.57 -4.78 -4.96
CA CYS A 488 -30.65 -3.64 -4.07
C CYS A 488 -32.01 -3.59 -3.36
N LYS A 489 -31.96 -3.55 -2.00
CA LYS A 489 -33.17 -3.45 -1.17
C LYS A 489 -33.92 -2.13 -1.38
N GLY A 490 -33.22 -1.05 -1.74
CA GLY A 490 -33.78 0.24 -2.09
C GLY A 490 -34.38 0.32 -3.49
N GLY A 491 -34.28 -0.74 -4.28
CA GLY A 491 -34.81 -0.81 -5.64
C GLY A 491 -34.06 0.04 -6.67
N VAL A 492 -32.82 0.44 -6.39
CA VAL A 492 -31.98 1.24 -7.29
C VAL A 492 -31.40 0.34 -8.39
N MET A 493 -32.25 -0.11 -9.29
CA MET A 493 -31.87 -1.07 -10.34
C MET A 493 -32.56 -0.74 -11.66
N ALA A 494 -31.83 -0.91 -12.76
CA ALA A 494 -32.31 -0.64 -14.12
C ALA A 494 -33.55 -1.43 -14.51
N ARG A 495 -33.83 -2.61 -13.88
CA ARG A 495 -35.07 -3.36 -14.05
C ARG A 495 -36.32 -2.55 -13.64
N ASN A 496 -36.17 -1.61 -12.73
CA ASN A 496 -37.26 -0.72 -12.28
C ASN A 496 -37.35 0.50 -13.18
N GLU A 497 -38.57 0.87 -13.54
CA GLU A 497 -38.86 1.99 -14.43
C GLU A 497 -38.26 3.32 -13.94
N ALA A 498 -38.29 3.54 -12.61
CA ALA A 498 -37.71 4.73 -11.97
C ALA A 498 -36.19 4.89 -12.20
N TRP A 499 -35.50 3.84 -12.64
CA TRP A 499 -34.06 3.85 -12.92
C TRP A 499 -33.73 3.52 -14.38
N ARG A 500 -34.73 3.60 -15.29
CA ARG A 500 -34.58 3.39 -16.73
C ARG A 500 -35.43 4.40 -17.50
N MET A 501 -34.80 5.44 -18.00
CA MET A 501 -35.52 6.56 -18.65
C MET A 501 -34.77 7.09 -19.86
N THR A 502 -35.49 7.81 -20.71
CA THR A 502 -34.85 8.65 -21.74
C THR A 502 -33.99 9.76 -21.09
N GLY A 503 -33.04 10.33 -21.83
CA GLY A 503 -32.25 11.48 -21.34
C GLY A 503 -33.17 12.67 -20.93
N ALA A 504 -34.26 12.94 -21.66
CA ALA A 504 -35.23 13.94 -21.29
C ALA A 504 -36.02 13.56 -20.02
N GLY A 505 -36.41 12.28 -19.89
CA GLY A 505 -37.06 11.74 -18.69
C GLY A 505 -36.18 11.92 -17.46
N TRP A 506 -34.89 11.56 -17.56
CA TRP A 506 -33.93 11.74 -16.49
C TRP A 506 -33.75 13.20 -16.06
N ARG A 507 -33.61 14.14 -17.01
CA ARG A 507 -33.51 15.58 -16.68
C ARG A 507 -34.72 16.05 -15.90
N LYS A 508 -35.96 15.67 -16.34
CA LYS A 508 -37.18 15.97 -15.62
C LYS A 508 -37.21 15.34 -14.23
N HIS A 509 -36.77 14.10 -14.12
CA HIS A 509 -36.76 13.35 -12.86
C HIS A 509 -35.80 13.97 -11.85
N VAL A 510 -34.58 14.29 -12.27
CA VAL A 510 -33.59 15.01 -11.46
C VAL A 510 -34.07 16.39 -11.05
N ALA A 511 -34.66 17.17 -11.97
CA ALA A 511 -35.24 18.46 -11.63
C ALA A 511 -36.38 18.35 -10.59
N GLY A 512 -37.12 17.25 -10.62
CA GLY A 512 -38.13 16.91 -9.59
C GLY A 512 -37.48 16.69 -8.21
N TRP A 513 -36.40 15.93 -8.12
CA TRP A 513 -35.65 15.73 -6.88
C TRP A 513 -35.10 17.03 -6.30
N LEU A 514 -34.52 17.87 -7.18
CA LEU A 514 -33.94 19.15 -6.77
C LEU A 514 -35.01 20.15 -6.25
N SER A 515 -36.23 20.08 -6.77
CA SER A 515 -37.33 21.01 -6.42
C SER A 515 -38.10 20.59 -5.16
N ARG A 516 -38.42 19.30 -5.02
CA ARG A 516 -39.15 18.79 -3.84
C ARG A 516 -38.24 18.67 -2.64
N SER A 517 -37.00 18.15 -2.86
CA SER A 517 -35.98 18.04 -1.83
C SER A 517 -36.43 17.29 -0.56
N ASP A 518 -37.26 16.25 -0.72
CA ASP A 518 -37.61 15.39 0.39
C ASP A 518 -36.49 14.39 0.72
N PRO A 519 -36.51 13.71 1.87
CA PRO A 519 -35.41 12.79 2.27
C PRO A 519 -35.13 11.69 1.26
N GLN A 520 -36.15 11.14 0.58
CA GLN A 520 -35.98 10.09 -0.42
C GLN A 520 -35.39 10.66 -1.72
N ASP A 521 -35.82 11.85 -2.12
CA ASP A 521 -35.28 12.53 -3.29
C ASP A 521 -33.80 12.89 -3.12
N ILE A 522 -33.42 13.31 -1.89
CA ILE A 522 -32.01 13.58 -1.56
C ILE A 522 -31.19 12.29 -1.67
N LEU A 523 -31.66 11.17 -1.12
CA LEU A 523 -30.99 9.89 -1.20
C LEU A 523 -30.83 9.43 -2.66
N ASN A 524 -31.89 9.53 -3.47
CA ASN A 524 -31.87 9.14 -4.86
C ASN A 524 -30.89 10.00 -5.68
N ALA A 525 -30.93 11.33 -5.48
CA ALA A 525 -29.98 12.25 -6.11
C ALA A 525 -28.54 11.95 -5.66
N ASP A 526 -28.34 11.67 -4.38
CA ASP A 526 -27.03 11.34 -3.79
C ASP A 526 -26.42 10.10 -4.47
N ILE A 527 -27.19 9.06 -4.71
CA ILE A 527 -26.77 7.85 -5.43
C ILE A 527 -26.50 8.15 -6.91
N PHE A 528 -27.35 8.97 -7.54
CA PHE A 528 -27.28 9.27 -8.97
C PHE A 528 -26.06 10.11 -9.36
N PHE A 529 -25.62 11.06 -8.53
CA PHE A 529 -24.46 11.92 -8.83
C PHE A 529 -23.14 11.14 -9.00
N ASP A 530 -23.09 9.88 -8.58
CA ASP A 530 -21.94 9.00 -8.74
C ASP A 530 -22.00 8.14 -10.03
N ALA A 531 -23.01 8.34 -10.87
CA ALA A 531 -23.22 7.55 -12.09
C ALA A 531 -21.98 7.42 -12.96
N LEU A 532 -21.61 6.17 -13.26
CA LEU A 532 -20.48 5.78 -14.09
C LEU A 532 -20.98 4.86 -15.22
N PRO A 533 -20.87 5.26 -16.50
CA PRO A 533 -21.23 4.39 -17.60
C PRO A 533 -20.28 3.20 -17.70
N VAL A 534 -20.86 1.99 -17.88
CA VAL A 534 -20.08 0.73 -17.95
C VAL A 534 -20.36 -0.04 -19.24
N HIS A 535 -21.51 0.18 -19.91
CA HIS A 535 -21.85 -0.49 -21.16
C HIS A 535 -22.71 0.42 -22.05
N GLY A 536 -22.53 0.34 -23.37
CA GLY A 536 -23.25 1.14 -24.36
C GLY A 536 -22.60 2.50 -24.64
N ASP A 537 -23.41 3.54 -24.87
CA ASP A 537 -22.95 4.88 -25.25
C ASP A 537 -22.68 5.75 -24.02
N ALA A 538 -21.42 5.79 -23.58
CA ALA A 538 -20.98 6.53 -22.40
C ALA A 538 -21.32 8.05 -22.48
N HIS A 539 -21.35 8.62 -23.67
CA HIS A 539 -21.63 10.06 -23.84
C HIS A 539 -23.00 10.46 -23.32
N LEU A 540 -24.02 9.58 -23.42
CA LEU A 540 -25.36 9.84 -22.88
C LEU A 540 -25.32 10.02 -21.36
N ALA A 541 -24.65 9.12 -20.67
CA ALA A 541 -24.55 9.13 -19.22
C ALA A 541 -23.68 10.30 -18.71
N ASP A 542 -22.56 10.57 -19.36
CA ASP A 542 -21.64 11.65 -18.93
C ASP A 542 -22.26 13.04 -19.18
N ALA A 543 -23.01 13.22 -20.27
CA ALA A 543 -23.77 14.45 -20.51
C ALA A 543 -24.85 14.65 -19.45
N LEU A 544 -25.64 13.60 -19.18
CA LEU A 544 -26.72 13.64 -18.20
C LEU A 544 -26.18 13.96 -16.80
N ARG A 545 -25.05 13.37 -16.39
CA ARG A 545 -24.43 13.63 -15.10
C ARG A 545 -23.93 15.07 -14.99
N ARG A 546 -23.30 15.62 -16.03
CA ARG A 546 -22.89 17.04 -16.06
C ARG A 546 -24.08 17.98 -15.90
N ASP A 547 -25.15 17.75 -16.67
CA ASP A 547 -26.38 18.52 -16.58
C ASP A 547 -26.98 18.50 -15.18
N ALA A 548 -26.97 17.32 -14.53
CA ALA A 548 -27.50 17.15 -13.18
C ALA A 548 -26.64 17.90 -12.13
N ILE A 549 -25.32 17.85 -12.23
CA ILE A 549 -24.41 18.58 -11.32
C ILE A 549 -24.59 20.09 -11.49
N GLU A 550 -24.70 20.58 -12.73
CA GLU A 550 -24.92 22.01 -12.98
C GLU A 550 -26.27 22.48 -12.42
N ALA A 551 -27.35 21.72 -12.64
CA ALA A 551 -28.67 22.03 -12.08
C ALA A 551 -28.67 22.02 -10.55
N ALA A 552 -27.99 21.05 -9.92
CA ALA A 552 -27.84 20.96 -8.46
C ALA A 552 -27.02 22.14 -7.89
N ALA A 553 -25.96 22.55 -8.58
CA ALA A 553 -25.14 23.70 -8.17
C ALA A 553 -25.92 25.03 -8.15
N GLN A 554 -26.94 25.13 -8.95
CA GLN A 554 -27.84 26.30 -9.00
C GLN A 554 -29.01 26.24 -7.99
N SER A 555 -29.27 25.06 -7.40
CA SER A 555 -30.36 24.89 -6.43
C SER A 555 -29.89 25.11 -4.99
N VAL A 556 -30.05 26.36 -4.51
CA VAL A 556 -29.63 26.75 -3.14
C VAL A 556 -30.37 25.93 -2.06
N SER A 557 -31.69 25.70 -2.25
CA SER A 557 -32.50 24.91 -1.29
C SER A 557 -32.03 23.47 -1.18
N PHE A 558 -31.74 22.83 -2.31
CA PHE A 558 -31.24 21.47 -2.37
C PHE A 558 -29.86 21.35 -1.71
N LEU A 559 -28.92 22.24 -2.07
CA LEU A 559 -27.57 22.27 -1.46
C LEU A 559 -27.62 22.52 0.04
N LYS A 560 -28.51 23.42 0.50
CA LYS A 560 -28.69 23.68 1.94
C LYS A 560 -29.16 22.41 2.65
N LEU A 561 -30.10 21.68 2.08
CA LEU A 561 -30.65 20.48 2.69
C LEU A 561 -29.64 19.33 2.70
N MET A 562 -28.89 19.12 1.60
CA MET A 562 -27.76 18.17 1.59
C MET A 562 -26.71 18.52 2.64
N THR A 563 -26.39 19.82 2.78
CA THR A 563 -25.45 20.31 3.80
C THR A 563 -25.94 19.94 5.21
N LEU A 564 -27.21 20.22 5.52
CA LEU A 564 -27.80 19.87 6.82
C LEU A 564 -27.77 18.37 7.07
N THR A 565 -28.15 17.56 6.08
CA THR A 565 -28.13 16.09 6.18
C THR A 565 -26.71 15.56 6.49
N ALA A 566 -25.69 16.07 5.78
CA ALA A 566 -24.31 15.69 6.02
C ALA A 566 -23.76 16.16 7.39
N ALA A 567 -24.17 17.38 7.82
CA ALA A 567 -23.70 17.98 9.07
C ALA A 567 -24.36 17.38 10.34
N THR A 568 -25.54 16.77 10.22
CA THR A 568 -26.28 16.18 11.36
C THR A 568 -25.85 14.75 11.69
N ALA A 569 -25.01 14.15 10.86
CA ALA A 569 -24.52 12.80 11.10
C ALA A 569 -23.72 12.72 12.41
N GLU A 570 -24.08 11.77 13.27
CA GLU A 570 -23.37 11.53 14.54
C GLU A 570 -22.39 10.37 14.35
N PRO A 571 -21.09 10.57 14.64
CA PRO A 571 -20.12 9.49 14.66
C PRO A 571 -20.48 8.47 15.77
N PRO A 572 -20.15 7.16 15.59
CA PRO A 572 -20.47 6.11 16.55
C PRO A 572 -19.52 6.14 17.77
N ILE A 573 -19.38 7.33 18.35
CA ILE A 573 -18.62 7.56 19.59
C ILE A 573 -19.47 8.35 20.58
N GLY A 574 -19.60 7.83 21.79
CA GLY A 574 -20.38 8.43 22.86
C GLY A 574 -19.55 9.28 23.80
N TRP A 575 -20.15 9.65 24.94
CA TRP A 575 -19.51 10.37 26.03
C TRP A 575 -18.29 9.60 26.55
N PHE A 576 -17.24 10.29 26.93
CA PHE A 576 -15.95 9.73 27.37
C PHE A 576 -15.21 8.90 26.31
N GLY A 577 -15.49 9.11 25.01
CA GLY A 577 -14.78 8.41 23.93
C GLY A 577 -15.07 6.91 23.84
N ARG A 578 -16.18 6.43 24.42
CA ARG A 578 -16.62 5.05 24.25
C ARG A 578 -17.37 4.87 22.95
N TYR A 579 -17.14 3.75 22.26
CA TYR A 579 -17.88 3.41 21.05
C TYR A 579 -19.37 3.21 21.33
N ARG A 580 -20.23 3.75 20.45
CA ARG A 580 -21.65 3.45 20.43
C ARG A 580 -21.85 2.19 19.61
N LEU A 581 -22.33 1.13 20.26
CA LEU A 581 -22.54 -0.17 19.64
C LEU A 581 -24.02 -0.36 19.35
N GLU A 582 -24.32 -1.04 18.24
CA GLU A 582 -25.65 -1.53 17.90
C GLU A 582 -26.01 -2.76 18.76
N GLU A 583 -27.22 -3.30 18.61
CA GLU A 583 -27.70 -4.46 19.38
C GLU A 583 -26.82 -5.71 19.21
N ASP A 584 -26.16 -5.84 18.06
CA ASP A 584 -25.24 -6.94 17.75
C ASP A 584 -23.82 -6.75 18.33
N GLY A 585 -23.58 -5.69 19.08
CA GLY A 585 -22.28 -5.36 19.69
C GLY A 585 -21.27 -4.77 18.71
N ARG A 586 -21.66 -4.44 17.49
CA ARG A 586 -20.82 -3.86 16.44
C ARG A 586 -21.07 -2.35 16.27
N MET A 587 -20.12 -1.64 15.68
CA MET A 587 -20.23 -0.23 15.29
C MET A 587 -20.65 -0.11 13.83
N ASP A 588 -21.64 0.72 13.50
CA ASP A 588 -21.96 1.07 12.12
C ASP A 588 -21.00 2.17 11.60
N LEU A 589 -19.87 1.73 11.04
CA LEU A 589 -18.89 2.64 10.46
C LEU A 589 -19.30 3.16 9.06
N LYS A 590 -20.26 2.54 8.40
CA LYS A 590 -20.81 3.07 7.15
C LYS A 590 -21.63 4.30 7.44
N ARG A 591 -22.66 4.18 8.28
CA ARG A 591 -23.62 5.25 8.57
C ARG A 591 -23.00 6.39 9.38
N GLY A 592 -22.27 6.08 10.44
CA GLY A 592 -21.70 7.07 11.35
C GLY A 592 -20.26 7.48 11.02
N GLY A 593 -19.61 6.84 10.04
CA GLY A 593 -18.22 7.09 9.67
C GLY A 593 -18.04 7.59 8.23
N ILE A 594 -18.16 6.70 7.26
CA ILE A 594 -17.87 7.02 5.84
C ILE A 594 -18.92 7.92 5.20
N MET A 595 -20.22 7.67 5.47
CA MET A 595 -21.31 8.43 4.84
C MET A 595 -21.22 9.94 5.05
N PRO A 596 -20.97 10.46 6.25
CA PRO A 596 -20.80 11.89 6.45
C PRO A 596 -19.66 12.50 5.63
N ILE A 597 -18.54 11.78 5.50
CA ILE A 597 -17.36 12.25 4.78
C ILE A 597 -17.65 12.34 3.27
N PHE A 598 -18.22 11.26 2.68
CA PHE A 598 -18.52 11.30 1.24
C PHE A 598 -19.65 12.28 0.92
N ALA A 599 -20.64 12.42 1.78
CA ALA A 599 -21.75 13.37 1.58
C ALA A 599 -21.22 14.82 1.60
N ALA A 600 -20.37 15.16 2.56
CA ALA A 600 -19.74 16.48 2.62
C ALA A 600 -18.82 16.75 1.43
N ALA A 601 -17.99 15.79 1.03
CA ALA A 601 -17.16 15.90 -0.16
C ALA A 601 -18.00 16.11 -1.43
N ARG A 602 -19.15 15.44 -1.54
CA ARG A 602 -20.09 15.62 -2.65
C ARG A 602 -20.75 16.98 -2.66
N VAL A 603 -21.23 17.46 -1.51
CA VAL A 603 -21.80 18.82 -1.41
C VAL A 603 -20.80 19.85 -1.90
N GLN A 604 -19.56 19.78 -1.46
CA GLN A 604 -18.51 20.68 -1.90
C GLN A 604 -18.19 20.50 -3.38
N ALA A 605 -18.14 19.26 -3.87
CA ALA A 605 -17.91 18.99 -5.29
C ALA A 605 -19.02 19.61 -6.17
N ILE A 606 -20.27 19.50 -5.78
CA ILE A 606 -21.40 20.14 -6.51
C ILE A 606 -21.28 21.66 -6.46
N ARG A 607 -21.04 22.26 -5.29
CA ARG A 607 -20.84 23.72 -5.14
C ARG A 607 -19.76 24.27 -6.07
N HIS A 608 -18.66 23.53 -6.22
CA HIS A 608 -17.49 23.93 -7.02
C HIS A 608 -17.49 23.31 -8.43
N ARG A 609 -18.55 22.63 -8.85
CA ARG A 609 -18.67 21.95 -10.17
C ARG A 609 -17.53 20.95 -10.45
N ILE A 610 -17.03 20.31 -9.39
CA ILE A 610 -16.01 19.28 -9.48
C ILE A 610 -16.66 17.98 -9.99
N LEU A 611 -16.17 17.46 -11.09
CA LEU A 611 -16.71 16.27 -11.75
C LEU A 611 -16.12 14.95 -11.27
N ASP A 612 -15.11 14.98 -10.39
CA ASP A 612 -14.55 13.78 -9.80
C ASP A 612 -15.62 12.95 -9.08
N ARG A 613 -15.47 11.62 -9.08
CA ARG A 613 -16.44 10.71 -8.48
C ARG A 613 -16.04 10.27 -7.07
N SER A 614 -14.78 9.85 -6.87
CA SER A 614 -14.36 9.36 -5.56
C SER A 614 -14.27 10.47 -4.51
N THR A 615 -14.54 10.12 -3.27
CA THR A 615 -14.46 11.04 -2.12
C THR A 615 -13.07 11.66 -2.01
N ALA A 616 -12.03 10.85 -2.17
CA ALA A 616 -10.66 11.34 -2.11
C ALA A 616 -10.35 12.33 -3.25
N ALA A 617 -10.75 12.03 -4.50
CA ALA A 617 -10.51 12.93 -5.62
C ALA A 617 -11.28 14.24 -5.48
N ARG A 618 -12.53 14.22 -4.99
CA ARG A 618 -13.32 15.42 -4.69
C ARG A 618 -12.63 16.32 -3.65
N LEU A 619 -12.15 15.72 -2.56
CA LEU A 619 -11.44 16.46 -1.50
C LEU A 619 -10.10 17.01 -2.00
N GLU A 620 -9.34 16.25 -2.79
CA GLU A 620 -8.09 16.72 -3.40
C GLU A 620 -8.32 17.81 -4.46
N ALA A 621 -9.39 17.72 -5.24
CA ALA A 621 -9.76 18.78 -6.17
C ALA A 621 -10.16 20.07 -5.42
N LEU A 622 -10.92 19.94 -4.34
CA LEU A 622 -11.29 21.07 -3.47
C LEU A 622 -10.07 21.75 -2.87
N ARG A 623 -9.02 20.99 -2.51
CA ARG A 623 -7.76 21.52 -1.95
C ARG A 623 -7.10 22.58 -2.83
N ARG A 624 -7.38 22.59 -4.14
CA ARG A 624 -6.84 23.57 -5.09
C ARG A 624 -7.51 24.94 -5.00
N ALA A 625 -8.65 25.05 -4.32
CA ALA A 625 -9.31 26.32 -4.10
C ALA A 625 -8.54 27.17 -3.05
N PRO A 626 -8.40 28.49 -3.27
CA PRO A 626 -7.59 29.36 -2.38
C PRO A 626 -8.04 29.35 -0.91
N GLU A 627 -9.34 29.21 -0.67
CA GLU A 627 -9.95 29.26 0.67
C GLU A 627 -10.21 27.86 1.25
N ALA A 628 -9.70 26.80 0.61
CA ALA A 628 -9.95 25.44 1.06
C ALA A 628 -9.33 25.19 2.45
N PRO A 629 -10.08 24.56 3.37
CA PRO A 629 -9.57 24.26 4.71
C PRO A 629 -8.61 23.07 4.68
N GLN A 630 -7.34 23.31 4.33
CA GLN A 630 -6.32 22.30 4.04
C GLN A 630 -6.16 21.24 5.14
N GLN A 631 -6.15 21.68 6.41
CA GLN A 631 -6.00 20.76 7.54
C GLN A 631 -7.24 19.85 7.71
N VAL A 632 -8.44 20.39 7.52
CA VAL A 632 -9.69 19.63 7.59
C VAL A 632 -9.73 18.57 6.49
N ILE A 633 -9.37 18.96 5.26
CA ILE A 633 -9.31 18.02 4.12
C ILE A 633 -8.31 16.89 4.42
N THR A 634 -7.12 17.20 4.93
CA THR A 634 -6.12 16.20 5.28
C THR A 634 -6.63 15.22 6.32
N LYS A 635 -7.29 15.70 7.38
CA LYS A 635 -7.88 14.85 8.42
C LYS A 635 -8.99 13.95 7.88
N LEU A 636 -9.86 14.48 7.05
CA LEU A 636 -10.97 13.70 6.45
C LEU A 636 -10.48 12.65 5.46
N LEU A 637 -9.43 12.95 4.67
CA LEU A 637 -8.79 11.97 3.78
C LEU A 637 -8.19 10.79 4.55
N GLU A 638 -7.49 11.08 5.66
CA GLU A 638 -6.91 10.02 6.49
C GLU A 638 -7.99 9.25 7.26
N ALA A 639 -9.00 9.92 7.79
CA ALA A 639 -10.13 9.27 8.44
C ALA A 639 -10.88 8.34 7.47
N HIS A 640 -11.16 8.79 6.25
CA HIS A 640 -11.81 7.99 5.22
C HIS A 640 -11.03 6.71 4.89
N LYS A 641 -9.70 6.82 4.75
CA LYS A 641 -8.80 5.68 4.54
C LYS A 641 -8.89 4.65 5.67
N ILE A 642 -8.78 5.11 6.94
CA ILE A 642 -8.80 4.24 8.11
C ILE A 642 -10.15 3.54 8.24
N LEU A 643 -11.26 4.27 8.04
CA LEU A 643 -12.61 3.73 8.10
C LEU A 643 -12.88 2.68 7.03
N LEU A 644 -12.45 2.93 5.78
CA LEU A 644 -12.53 1.92 4.71
C LEU A 644 -11.76 0.67 5.05
N GLY A 645 -10.53 0.82 5.56
CA GLY A 645 -9.69 -0.30 5.98
C GLY A 645 -10.31 -1.13 7.09
N ALA A 646 -10.90 -0.48 8.10
CA ALA A 646 -11.57 -1.17 9.21
C ALA A 646 -12.79 -1.98 8.73
N ILE A 647 -13.63 -1.41 7.84
CA ILE A 647 -14.78 -2.10 7.27
C ILE A 647 -14.32 -3.27 6.39
N LEU A 648 -13.32 -3.08 5.52
CA LEU A 648 -12.79 -4.13 4.67
C LEU A 648 -12.22 -5.29 5.48
N GLY A 649 -11.44 -4.98 6.52
CA GLY A 649 -10.89 -5.98 7.45
C GLY A 649 -11.98 -6.81 8.12
N GLN A 650 -13.07 -6.16 8.58
CA GLN A 650 -14.23 -6.86 9.16
C GLN A 650 -14.93 -7.75 8.13
N GLN A 651 -15.15 -7.25 6.91
CA GLN A 651 -15.79 -8.04 5.86
C GLN A 651 -14.99 -9.29 5.48
N LEU A 652 -13.67 -9.18 5.41
CA LEU A 652 -12.79 -10.32 5.19
C LEU A 652 -12.83 -11.32 6.35
N ALA A 653 -12.92 -10.84 7.59
CA ALA A 653 -13.08 -11.67 8.77
C ALA A 653 -14.45 -12.38 8.78
N ASP A 654 -15.53 -11.67 8.44
CA ASP A 654 -16.87 -12.22 8.33
C ASP A 654 -16.92 -13.35 7.27
N ILE A 655 -16.38 -13.10 6.08
CA ILE A 655 -16.29 -14.11 5.00
C ILE A 655 -15.48 -15.33 5.45
N SER A 656 -14.37 -15.13 6.17
CA SER A 656 -13.55 -16.24 6.68
C SER A 656 -14.27 -17.09 7.72
N ARG A 657 -15.25 -16.51 8.44
CA ARG A 657 -16.10 -17.18 9.41
C ARG A 657 -17.38 -17.79 8.78
N GLY A 658 -17.57 -17.59 7.49
CA GLY A 658 -18.77 -18.07 6.78
C GLY A 658 -20.04 -17.29 7.11
N VAL A 659 -19.91 -16.05 7.61
CA VAL A 659 -21.05 -15.15 7.87
C VAL A 659 -21.14 -14.05 6.80
N PRO A 660 -22.32 -13.51 6.49
CA PRO A 660 -22.46 -12.45 5.51
C PRO A 660 -21.63 -11.22 5.89
N PRO A 661 -20.84 -10.67 4.94
CA PRO A 661 -20.02 -9.50 5.22
C PRO A 661 -20.88 -8.28 5.55
N SER A 662 -20.44 -7.49 6.51
CA SER A 662 -21.15 -6.32 7.01
C SER A 662 -20.25 -5.08 7.04
N SER A 663 -20.87 -3.90 6.97
CA SER A 663 -20.20 -2.61 7.25
C SER A 663 -20.16 -2.26 8.74
N ARG A 664 -20.72 -3.13 9.60
CA ARG A 664 -20.64 -3.01 11.05
C ARG A 664 -19.42 -3.75 11.57
N VAL A 665 -18.59 -3.04 12.32
CA VAL A 665 -17.27 -3.51 12.79
C VAL A 665 -17.34 -3.87 14.27
N ASP A 666 -16.86 -5.06 14.64
CA ASP A 666 -16.70 -5.46 16.04
C ASP A 666 -15.39 -4.85 16.58
N PRO A 667 -15.45 -3.99 17.62
CA PRO A 667 -14.24 -3.42 18.21
C PRO A 667 -13.28 -4.46 18.78
N LYS A 668 -13.76 -5.66 19.10
CA LYS A 668 -12.94 -6.76 19.63
C LYS A 668 -12.06 -7.41 18.55
N ASP A 669 -12.55 -7.42 17.32
CA ASP A 669 -11.81 -7.97 16.18
C ASP A 669 -10.67 -7.05 15.69
N ILE A 670 -10.63 -5.79 16.18
CA ILE A 670 -9.63 -4.81 15.80
C ILE A 670 -8.38 -4.99 16.68
N PRO A 671 -7.17 -5.11 16.11
CA PRO A 671 -5.92 -5.11 16.85
C PRO A 671 -5.80 -3.90 17.80
N ALA A 672 -5.19 -4.08 18.97
CA ALA A 672 -5.07 -2.99 19.95
C ALA A 672 -4.42 -1.72 19.38
N THR A 673 -3.41 -1.90 18.52
CA THR A 673 -2.73 -0.81 17.81
C THR A 673 -3.63 -0.02 16.87
N ASP A 674 -4.64 -0.66 16.27
CA ASP A 674 -5.55 -0.03 15.31
C ASP A 674 -6.77 0.60 15.97
N ARG A 675 -7.09 0.22 17.22
CA ARG A 675 -8.23 0.78 17.96
C ARG A 675 -8.10 2.28 18.18
N GLU A 676 -6.92 2.76 18.56
CA GLU A 676 -6.67 4.19 18.77
C GLU A 676 -6.73 4.97 17.45
N ARG A 677 -6.21 4.40 16.36
CA ARG A 677 -6.32 4.98 15.01
C ARG A 677 -7.77 5.06 14.55
N LEU A 678 -8.54 3.99 14.75
CA LEU A 678 -9.95 3.98 14.42
C LEU A 678 -10.73 5.00 15.26
N LYS A 679 -10.45 5.09 16.57
CA LYS A 679 -11.06 6.08 17.45
C LYS A 679 -10.79 7.50 16.95
N TRP A 680 -9.53 7.80 16.62
CA TRP A 680 -9.17 9.07 16.03
C TRP A 680 -9.94 9.33 14.73
N ALA A 681 -10.01 8.36 13.82
CA ALA A 681 -10.71 8.50 12.55
C ALA A 681 -12.21 8.79 12.74
N VAL A 682 -12.86 8.07 13.67
CA VAL A 682 -14.27 8.30 14.04
C VAL A 682 -14.47 9.72 14.62
N GLU A 683 -13.54 10.20 15.45
CA GLU A 683 -13.59 11.57 16.00
C GLU A 683 -13.45 12.63 14.92
N GLN A 684 -12.60 12.39 13.87
CA GLN A 684 -12.42 13.34 12.77
C GLN A 684 -13.66 13.50 11.89
N VAL A 685 -14.63 12.59 11.94
CA VAL A 685 -15.92 12.75 11.23
C VAL A 685 -16.62 14.05 11.63
N LYS A 686 -16.41 14.53 12.85
CA LYS A 686 -16.95 15.83 13.31
C LYS A 686 -16.44 17.01 12.49
N SER A 687 -15.24 16.91 11.91
CA SER A 687 -14.66 17.94 11.04
C SER A 687 -15.39 18.11 9.69
N VAL A 688 -16.36 17.25 9.40
CA VAL A 688 -17.32 17.44 8.28
C VAL A 688 -18.04 18.79 8.39
N ARG A 689 -18.39 19.22 9.60
CA ARG A 689 -19.01 20.52 9.84
C ARG A 689 -18.09 21.68 9.45
N ASP A 690 -16.83 21.56 9.78
CA ASP A 690 -15.81 22.59 9.43
C ASP A 690 -15.59 22.64 7.91
N LEU A 691 -15.68 21.49 7.21
CA LEU A 691 -15.59 21.43 5.74
C LEU A 691 -16.79 22.11 5.06
N LEU A 692 -17.99 21.92 5.61
CA LEU A 692 -19.24 22.40 5.02
C LEU A 692 -19.47 23.91 5.27
N GLY A 693 -18.83 24.47 6.30
CA GLY A 693 -19.09 25.83 6.78
C GLY A 693 -20.41 25.94 7.56
N ASP A 694 -20.72 27.14 8.03
CA ASP A 694 -21.93 27.37 8.81
C ASP A 694 -23.17 27.22 7.91
N PRO A 695 -24.11 26.31 8.18
CA PRO A 695 -25.30 26.10 7.35
C PRO A 695 -26.30 27.27 7.38
N VAL A 696 -26.04 28.30 8.20
CA VAL A 696 -26.94 29.44 8.42
C VAL A 696 -26.47 30.72 7.72
N GLY A 697 -25.30 30.70 7.05
CA GLY A 697 -24.74 31.83 6.30
C GLY A 697 -25.26 31.94 4.87
#